data_27ba8841584940f90c0a4ab296268104
#
_entry.id   27ba8841584940f90c0a4ab296268104
#
_cell.length_a   1.000
_cell.length_b   1.000
_cell.length_c   1.000
_cell.angle_alpha   90.00
_cell.angle_beta   90.00
_cell.angle_gamma   90.00
#
_symmetry.space_group_name_H-M   'P 1'
#
loop_
_entity.id
_entity.type
_entity.pdbx_description
1 polymer ?
#
loop_
_entity_poly.entity_id
_entity_poly.type
_entity_poly.pdbx_seq_one_letter_code
_entity_poly.pdbx_strand_id
1 'polypeptide(L)'
;MDIKTKYRCFQKGAIKFKGRIAPSHEELSRSTYHGQTMLDNPHYYEPNGDTIGTNRLALAADQECREMRRTLELLEDGGVGFMPEKKSHGWVRIMFENWNSLGVCTQSWKFDRLNYLVKSLNIDIVAGCECQTDWTKVDNDNQFHSLLAPGRAKRGTASHNTTERIHRDQPGGTAITGIGRICDVIKEVGSDKTGLGRWSWITLHGGTTTTRIISAYLPRRPNRHSKGRTVWEQHTRYFQRKGDMRYPSTIFIEDLLRLIGLWISSGEHVILAMDANQDVYSGKLAQELAKEPINMTCLMQRAMGEAVPNSHFSGKGQISTMFGSPGVVTGNGMCYPHWYGIGDHRVMVLEIAAQNAFEGSYPTISTPTARILSCRTKRHREKYCKRLRQLVVEHRMNERLQEIRTLTGDQYTSAHNQWDNELGDFMRSAELHCSHYKDGSIEYSPTVGQWLRKRAILKWILRWQQGKVPDVRNLLRAAKRMHIDNPLELSKQEVEARLVACIDSIYDLRHNAPSLRDKHLKWRLTLAHKRKDDAAVQEINRIRRNETQKRRQRTINRAIKDPKGRAVLQVDVPTQTGTQTLDTQEDVEYHVQQNLQQRFSLGKRAPFNRGQLLDDFGTLGDTEAVTQLFQGTYNLHPNIDQATADYLREAERIKNELDTLPPTTTEVSPEEYISFWSKAKENTSSSKSGRHFGHYKAISTDPDLVSLHLTSINHAATRGIPLTRWSNGVTVLLEKVAGTKRIEKLRAICLLEADFNWWLKVIFARRMMYRMKSKGAVPLEQGAVKGKTTTNTTLIKQLYFDQANILHEDCALASTDAANCYDAVNHAAASIALHAMGVERELIQCYLRCIQRMRYYLRTGYGLATTSYGSSQDSICMGLTQGSGASPAVWTAVSTVIIGAYKHRGFGAQLVGGWSEESINIAALL
;
A
#
# COMPACT_ATOMS: atom_id res chain seq x y z
N MET A 1 -6.10 -3.14 -41.80
CA MET A 1 -5.54 -3.31 -40.44
C MET A 1 -4.64 -2.14 -40.14
N ASP A 2 -4.90 -1.39 -39.09
CA ASP A 2 -4.17 -0.18 -38.74
C ASP A 2 -2.71 -0.54 -38.33
N ILE A 3 -1.74 0.22 -38.80
CA ILE A 3 -0.30 0.08 -38.48
C ILE A 3 -0.07 -0.03 -36.97
N LYS A 4 -0.89 0.65 -36.17
CA LYS A 4 -0.89 0.55 -34.71
C LYS A 4 -1.24 -0.85 -34.17
N THR A 5 -2.08 -1.58 -34.88
CA THR A 5 -2.49 -2.93 -34.46
C THR A 5 -1.39 -3.95 -34.75
N LYS A 6 -0.64 -3.79 -35.85
CA LYS A 6 0.52 -4.63 -36.21
C LYS A 6 1.70 -4.40 -35.24
N TYR A 7 1.98 -3.16 -34.87
CA TYR A 7 2.98 -2.82 -33.88
C TYR A 7 2.66 -3.43 -32.50
N ARG A 8 1.37 -3.44 -32.10
CA ARG A 8 0.91 -4.16 -30.91
C ARG A 8 1.10 -5.69 -30.99
N CYS A 9 0.97 -6.28 -32.17
CA CYS A 9 1.21 -7.71 -32.35
C CYS A 9 2.69 -8.06 -32.24
N PHE A 10 3.59 -7.22 -32.72
CA PHE A 10 5.03 -7.41 -32.60
C PHE A 10 5.50 -7.26 -31.14
N GLN A 11 4.97 -6.26 -30.43
CA GLN A 11 5.25 -6.10 -29.01
C GLN A 11 4.64 -7.20 -28.14
N LYS A 12 3.43 -7.69 -28.48
CA LYS A 12 2.85 -8.87 -27.81
C LYS A 12 3.67 -10.14 -28.09
N GLY A 13 4.32 -10.25 -29.22
CA GLY A 13 5.26 -11.32 -29.53
C GLY A 13 6.49 -11.26 -28.62
N ALA A 14 7.11 -10.08 -28.45
CA ALA A 14 8.24 -9.86 -27.54
C ALA A 14 7.89 -10.10 -26.08
N ILE A 15 6.65 -9.77 -25.66
CA ILE A 15 6.12 -10.04 -24.30
C ILE A 15 5.88 -11.55 -24.08
N LYS A 16 5.62 -12.33 -25.13
CA LYS A 16 5.46 -13.80 -25.01
C LYS A 16 6.78 -14.54 -24.75
N PHE A 17 7.92 -13.89 -24.90
CA PHE A 17 9.20 -14.48 -24.54
C PHE A 17 9.42 -14.45 -23.02
N LYS A 18 8.76 -15.36 -22.31
CA LYS A 18 9.07 -15.80 -20.92
C LYS A 18 9.38 -14.72 -19.89
N GLY A 19 8.85 -13.50 -20.02
CA GLY A 19 9.04 -12.45 -19.02
C GLY A 19 10.47 -11.90 -18.92
N ARG A 20 11.31 -12.10 -19.91
CA ARG A 20 12.62 -11.47 -20.06
C ARG A 20 12.51 -10.27 -20.97
N ILE A 21 13.10 -9.16 -20.60
CA ILE A 21 13.07 -7.92 -21.38
C ILE A 21 14.18 -7.88 -22.42
N ALA A 22 15.33 -8.40 -22.08
CA ALA A 22 16.42 -8.60 -23.02
C ALA A 22 16.55 -10.11 -23.23
N PRO A 23 16.07 -10.64 -24.36
CA PRO A 23 16.40 -11.99 -24.75
C PRO A 23 17.92 -12.09 -24.88
N SER A 24 18.49 -13.25 -24.59
CA SER A 24 19.89 -13.52 -24.88
C SER A 24 20.15 -13.34 -26.39
N HIS A 25 21.39 -13.13 -26.77
CA HIS A 25 21.76 -13.03 -28.20
C HIS A 25 21.24 -14.23 -29.00
N GLU A 26 21.19 -15.41 -28.39
CA GLU A 26 20.66 -16.64 -28.95
C GLU A 26 19.11 -16.64 -29.05
N GLU A 27 18.39 -16.00 -28.12
CA GLU A 27 16.93 -15.83 -28.20
C GLU A 27 16.53 -14.75 -29.20
N LEU A 28 17.39 -13.73 -29.41
CA LEU A 28 17.22 -12.71 -30.45
C LEU A 28 17.48 -13.30 -31.85
N SER A 29 18.50 -14.13 -32.00
CA SER A 29 18.78 -14.82 -33.28
C SER A 29 17.66 -15.80 -33.67
N ARG A 30 17.04 -16.47 -32.67
CA ARG A 30 15.84 -17.31 -32.89
C ARG A 30 14.60 -16.48 -33.23
N SER A 31 14.47 -15.31 -32.64
CA SER A 31 13.40 -14.35 -32.94
C SER A 31 13.56 -13.76 -34.35
N THR A 32 14.80 -13.48 -34.76
CA THR A 32 15.13 -13.01 -36.09
C THR A 32 14.89 -14.13 -37.14
N TYR A 33 15.18 -15.36 -36.78
CA TYR A 33 14.87 -16.53 -37.63
C TYR A 33 13.36 -16.72 -37.82
N HIS A 34 12.58 -16.56 -36.75
CA HIS A 34 11.11 -16.52 -36.83
C HIS A 34 10.61 -15.31 -37.64
N GLY A 35 11.26 -14.17 -37.56
CA GLY A 35 10.97 -13.00 -38.38
C GLY A 35 11.28 -13.24 -39.86
N GLN A 36 12.39 -13.89 -40.19
CA GLN A 36 12.73 -14.29 -41.55
C GLN A 36 11.77 -15.34 -42.11
N THR A 37 11.37 -16.31 -41.30
CA THR A 37 10.35 -17.33 -41.71
C THR A 37 8.98 -16.68 -41.94
N MET A 38 8.64 -15.60 -41.25
CA MET A 38 7.44 -14.82 -41.51
C MET A 38 7.56 -13.98 -42.78
N LEU A 39 8.75 -13.46 -43.08
CA LEU A 39 9.01 -12.70 -44.31
C LEU A 39 9.02 -13.57 -45.58
N ASP A 40 9.47 -14.80 -45.44
CA ASP A 40 9.60 -15.77 -46.53
C ASP A 40 8.30 -16.57 -46.78
N ASN A 41 7.26 -16.36 -46.00
CA ASN A 41 5.99 -17.06 -46.16
C ASN A 41 4.98 -16.17 -46.93
N PRO A 42 4.75 -16.44 -48.24
CA PRO A 42 3.89 -15.60 -49.07
C PRO A 42 2.42 -15.55 -48.57
N HIS A 43 1.95 -16.54 -47.82
CA HIS A 43 0.58 -16.55 -47.26
C HIS A 43 0.35 -15.56 -46.12
N TYR A 44 1.41 -14.95 -45.59
CA TYR A 44 1.28 -13.93 -44.55
C TYR A 44 0.94 -12.53 -45.08
N TYR A 45 1.08 -12.34 -46.42
CA TYR A 45 0.87 -11.07 -47.12
C TYR A 45 -0.40 -11.06 -47.98
N GLU A 46 -1.15 -12.15 -48.08
CA GLU A 46 -2.41 -12.13 -48.79
C GLU A 46 -3.48 -11.41 -47.93
N PRO A 47 -4.03 -10.28 -48.43
CA PRO A 47 -5.16 -9.66 -47.80
C PRO A 47 -6.38 -10.50 -48.06
N ASN A 48 -7.17 -10.81 -47.00
CA ASN A 48 -8.46 -11.43 -47.13
C ASN A 48 -9.35 -10.65 -48.14
N GLY A 49 -9.38 -11.11 -49.40
CA GLY A 49 -10.50 -10.92 -50.30
C GLY A 49 -10.76 -9.55 -50.93
N ASP A 50 -10.10 -8.48 -50.54
CA ASP A 50 -10.38 -7.17 -51.15
C ASP A 50 -9.22 -6.68 -52.04
N THR A 51 -9.51 -6.48 -53.30
CA THR A 51 -8.64 -5.92 -54.37
C THR A 51 -8.34 -4.44 -54.09
N ILE A 52 -7.32 -4.18 -53.29
CA ILE A 52 -6.73 -2.83 -53.20
C ILE A 52 -5.59 -2.75 -54.19
N GLY A 53 -5.62 -1.73 -55.04
CA GLY A 53 -4.71 -1.60 -56.19
C GLY A 53 -3.25 -1.82 -55.84
N THR A 54 -2.55 -2.55 -56.72
CA THR A 54 -1.19 -3.08 -56.61
C THR A 54 -0.12 -2.09 -56.12
N ASN A 55 -0.28 -0.79 -56.39
CA ASN A 55 0.66 0.26 -55.99
C ASN A 55 0.61 0.61 -54.50
N ARG A 56 -0.56 0.44 -53.83
CA ARG A 56 -0.65 0.70 -52.38
C ARG A 56 -0.09 -0.44 -51.53
N LEU A 57 -0.22 -1.65 -52.02
CA LEU A 57 0.36 -2.84 -51.37
C LEU A 57 1.90 -2.85 -51.46
N ALA A 58 2.45 -2.47 -52.59
CA ALA A 58 3.90 -2.36 -52.77
C ALA A 58 4.53 -1.26 -51.88
N LEU A 59 3.86 -0.11 -51.74
CA LEU A 59 4.29 0.96 -50.83
C LEU A 59 4.19 0.57 -49.37
N ALA A 60 3.14 -0.14 -48.97
CA ALA A 60 2.99 -0.62 -47.61
C ALA A 60 4.03 -1.68 -47.24
N ALA A 61 4.32 -2.61 -48.18
CA ALA A 61 5.34 -3.63 -48.00
C ALA A 61 6.77 -3.01 -47.94
N ASP A 62 7.06 -1.98 -48.74
CA ASP A 62 8.35 -1.28 -48.69
C ASP A 62 8.51 -0.49 -47.39
N GLN A 63 7.46 0.06 -46.87
CA GLN A 63 7.45 0.74 -45.57
C GLN A 63 7.64 -0.26 -44.41
N GLU A 64 6.98 -1.41 -44.46
CA GLU A 64 7.18 -2.49 -43.49
C GLU A 64 8.60 -3.05 -43.52
N CYS A 65 9.17 -3.26 -44.73
CA CYS A 65 10.56 -3.67 -44.91
C CYS A 65 11.56 -2.64 -44.36
N ARG A 66 11.32 -1.36 -44.57
CA ARG A 66 12.17 -0.30 -43.99
C ARG A 66 12.06 -0.24 -42.47
N GLU A 67 10.87 -0.35 -41.88
CA GLU A 67 10.68 -0.42 -40.44
C GLU A 67 11.32 -1.68 -39.83
N MET A 68 11.28 -2.80 -40.54
CA MET A 68 11.89 -4.03 -40.07
C MET A 68 13.42 -4.00 -40.18
N ARG A 69 14.00 -3.45 -41.26
CA ARG A 69 15.46 -3.18 -41.36
C ARG A 69 15.93 -2.28 -40.25
N ARG A 70 15.19 -1.19 -40.00
CA ARG A 70 15.48 -0.26 -38.89
C ARG A 70 15.39 -0.95 -37.51
N THR A 71 14.46 -1.87 -37.36
CA THR A 71 14.32 -2.68 -36.12
C THR A 71 15.52 -3.62 -35.94
N LEU A 72 16.00 -4.24 -37.01
CA LEU A 72 17.19 -5.07 -37.00
C LEU A 72 18.47 -4.28 -36.69
N GLU A 73 18.65 -3.11 -37.33
CA GLU A 73 19.75 -2.19 -37.04
C GLU A 73 19.74 -1.74 -35.57
N LEU A 74 18.57 -1.51 -34.99
CA LEU A 74 18.41 -1.20 -33.56
C LEU A 74 18.75 -2.40 -32.65
N LEU A 75 18.50 -3.63 -33.09
CA LEU A 75 18.83 -4.86 -32.34
C LEU A 75 20.33 -5.18 -32.36
N GLU A 76 21.05 -4.76 -33.41
CA GLU A 76 22.52 -4.88 -33.53
C GLU A 76 23.26 -3.80 -32.73
N ASP A 77 22.56 -2.75 -32.29
CA ASP A 77 23.12 -1.67 -31.51
C ASP A 77 23.46 -2.13 -30.06
N GLY A 78 24.74 -2.27 -29.79
CA GLY A 78 25.26 -2.68 -28.50
C GLY A 78 25.13 -1.63 -27.40
N GLY A 79 25.03 -2.06 -26.14
CA GLY A 79 25.19 -1.15 -24.98
C GLY A 79 26.66 -0.87 -24.70
N VAL A 80 26.93 0.26 -23.99
CA VAL A 80 28.28 0.69 -23.58
C VAL A 80 28.35 0.79 -22.07
N GLY A 81 29.40 0.26 -21.45
CA GLY A 81 29.58 0.18 -20.02
C GLY A 81 29.08 -1.12 -19.40
N PHE A 82 28.95 -1.14 -18.08
CA PHE A 82 28.55 -2.35 -17.31
C PHE A 82 27.59 -2.01 -16.18
N MET A 83 26.58 -2.86 -16.00
CA MET A 83 25.65 -2.78 -14.86
C MET A 83 25.31 -4.19 -14.37
N PRO A 84 25.65 -4.55 -13.13
CA PRO A 84 25.32 -5.87 -12.58
C PRO A 84 23.80 -6.03 -12.41
N GLU A 85 23.27 -7.25 -12.66
CA GLU A 85 21.83 -7.54 -12.49
C GLU A 85 21.34 -7.22 -11.08
N LYS A 86 22.12 -7.62 -10.06
CA LYS A 86 21.82 -7.30 -8.67
C LYS A 86 22.61 -6.09 -8.23
N LYS A 87 21.88 -5.08 -7.77
CA LYS A 87 22.49 -3.92 -7.12
C LYS A 87 23.14 -4.33 -5.80
N SER A 88 24.41 -3.98 -5.61
CA SER A 88 25.12 -4.20 -4.36
C SER A 88 24.61 -3.26 -3.25
N HIS A 89 24.77 -3.68 -2.01
CA HIS A 89 24.43 -2.83 -0.86
C HIS A 89 25.31 -1.55 -0.86
N GLY A 90 24.71 -0.43 -0.48
CA GLY A 90 25.41 0.86 -0.44
C GLY A 90 25.39 1.65 -1.73
N TRP A 91 24.77 1.18 -2.79
CA TRP A 91 24.62 1.89 -4.06
C TRP A 91 23.17 2.32 -4.32
N VAL A 92 23.03 3.48 -4.96
CA VAL A 92 21.77 4.03 -5.46
C VAL A 92 21.83 4.05 -7.00
N ARG A 93 20.84 3.49 -7.67
CA ARG A 93 20.74 3.49 -9.13
C ARG A 93 19.82 4.59 -9.61
N ILE A 94 20.38 5.47 -10.44
CA ILE A 94 19.67 6.54 -11.13
C ILE A 94 19.52 6.12 -12.59
N MET A 95 18.30 6.20 -13.11
CA MET A 95 18.01 6.01 -14.53
C MET A 95 17.62 7.35 -15.14
N PHE A 96 18.15 7.65 -16.34
CA PHE A 96 17.77 8.82 -17.13
C PHE A 96 17.48 8.41 -18.57
N GLU A 97 16.44 9.04 -19.15
CA GLU A 97 16.08 8.87 -20.56
C GLU A 97 15.30 10.10 -21.05
N ASN A 98 15.53 10.53 -22.26
CA ASN A 98 14.59 11.38 -22.99
C ASN A 98 13.47 10.49 -23.56
N TRP A 99 12.23 10.70 -23.12
CA TRP A 99 11.11 9.79 -23.38
C TRP A 99 10.39 10.07 -24.70
N ASN A 100 10.67 11.19 -25.33
CA ASN A 100 9.96 11.63 -26.53
C ASN A 100 8.45 11.34 -26.46
N SER A 101 7.78 11.99 -25.51
CA SER A 101 6.40 11.77 -25.08
C SER A 101 6.14 10.51 -24.25
N LEU A 102 5.53 10.67 -23.10
CA LEU A 102 5.08 9.54 -22.27
C LEU A 102 3.75 8.92 -22.73
N GLY A 103 2.97 9.64 -23.57
CA GLY A 103 1.72 9.14 -24.13
C GLY A 103 0.69 8.73 -23.07
N VAL A 104 0.58 9.50 -21.98
CA VAL A 104 -0.23 9.17 -20.78
C VAL A 104 -1.67 8.81 -21.12
N CYS A 105 -2.28 9.51 -22.10
CA CYS A 105 -3.68 9.29 -22.46
C CYS A 105 -3.88 8.27 -23.60
N THR A 106 -2.82 7.82 -24.27
CA THR A 106 -2.95 7.04 -25.52
C THR A 106 -2.12 5.76 -25.56
N GLN A 107 -1.09 5.62 -24.74
CA GLN A 107 -0.12 4.52 -24.86
C GLN A 107 0.37 4.02 -23.50
N SER A 108 -0.41 3.15 -22.86
CA SER A 108 -0.01 2.51 -21.59
C SER A 108 1.29 1.70 -21.68
N TRP A 109 1.70 1.23 -22.88
CA TRP A 109 2.87 0.39 -23.04
C TRP A 109 4.19 1.06 -22.61
N LYS A 110 4.32 2.38 -22.76
CA LYS A 110 5.52 3.10 -22.31
C LYS A 110 5.69 2.99 -20.79
N PHE A 111 4.60 3.15 -20.02
CA PHE A 111 4.65 2.95 -18.57
C PHE A 111 4.85 1.50 -18.19
N ASP A 112 4.27 0.54 -18.90
CA ASP A 112 4.51 -0.89 -18.66
C ASP A 112 5.99 -1.22 -18.85
N ARG A 113 6.60 -0.70 -19.93
CA ARG A 113 8.03 -0.87 -20.20
C ARG A 113 8.89 -0.17 -19.14
N LEU A 114 8.58 1.08 -18.80
CA LEU A 114 9.30 1.83 -17.78
C LEU A 114 9.22 1.13 -16.41
N ASN A 115 8.06 0.65 -16.03
CA ASN A 115 7.85 -0.12 -14.80
C ASN A 115 8.66 -1.42 -14.78
N TYR A 116 8.78 -2.04 -15.93
CA TYR A 116 9.60 -3.23 -16.04
C TYR A 116 11.10 -2.88 -15.92
N LEU A 117 11.59 -1.83 -16.56
CA LEU A 117 12.98 -1.36 -16.44
C LEU A 117 13.31 -1.04 -14.97
N VAL A 118 12.45 -0.28 -14.30
CA VAL A 118 12.58 0.03 -12.88
C VAL A 118 12.72 -1.23 -12.02
N LYS A 119 11.96 -2.27 -12.31
CA LYS A 119 11.98 -3.52 -11.55
C LYS A 119 13.19 -4.37 -11.88
N SER A 120 13.49 -4.57 -13.17
CA SER A 120 14.55 -5.46 -13.62
C SER A 120 15.94 -4.93 -13.31
N LEU A 121 16.14 -3.63 -13.44
CA LEU A 121 17.41 -2.95 -13.17
C LEU A 121 17.54 -2.49 -11.71
N ASN A 122 16.53 -2.75 -10.85
CA ASN A 122 16.50 -2.30 -9.46
C ASN A 122 16.75 -0.79 -9.30
N ILE A 123 16.06 0.02 -10.10
CA ILE A 123 16.20 1.47 -10.11
C ILE A 123 15.60 2.06 -8.83
N ASP A 124 16.33 3.00 -8.22
CA ASP A 124 15.89 3.77 -7.07
C ASP A 124 15.34 5.15 -7.46
N ILE A 125 15.92 5.77 -8.49
CA ILE A 125 15.53 7.10 -8.97
C ILE A 125 15.35 7.04 -10.48
N VAL A 126 14.20 7.51 -10.95
CA VAL A 126 13.89 7.69 -12.36
C VAL A 126 13.89 9.18 -12.65
N ALA A 127 14.69 9.61 -13.59
CA ALA A 127 14.72 10.96 -14.12
C ALA A 127 14.50 10.89 -15.64
N GLY A 128 13.86 11.90 -16.20
CA GLY A 128 13.71 11.98 -17.63
C GLY A 128 13.08 13.27 -18.10
N CYS A 129 13.15 13.50 -19.40
CA CYS A 129 12.68 14.71 -20.04
C CYS A 129 11.80 14.41 -21.26
N GLU A 130 11.26 15.45 -21.88
CA GLU A 130 10.26 15.38 -22.95
C GLU A 130 9.04 14.51 -22.57
N CYS A 131 8.46 14.79 -21.39
CA CYS A 131 7.21 14.14 -20.96
C CYS A 131 6.07 14.40 -21.95
N GLN A 132 6.08 15.55 -22.60
CA GLN A 132 5.06 16.04 -23.54
C GLN A 132 3.63 15.91 -22.99
N THR A 133 3.46 16.19 -21.71
CA THR A 133 2.19 16.01 -21.00
C THR A 133 1.84 17.26 -20.22
N ASP A 134 0.60 17.73 -20.38
CA ASP A 134 0.00 18.74 -19.48
C ASP A 134 -0.57 18.02 -18.26
N TRP A 135 0.21 17.98 -17.19
CA TRP A 135 -0.16 17.28 -15.95
C TRP A 135 -1.41 17.85 -15.26
N THR A 136 -1.83 19.07 -15.60
CA THR A 136 -3.06 19.66 -15.04
C THR A 136 -4.33 19.10 -15.65
N LYS A 137 -4.23 18.47 -16.82
CA LYS A 137 -5.35 17.87 -17.55
C LYS A 137 -5.43 16.34 -17.39
N VAL A 138 -4.55 15.79 -16.60
CA VAL A 138 -4.45 14.34 -16.38
C VAL A 138 -5.06 14.00 -15.03
N ASP A 139 -5.96 13.04 -15.01
CA ASP A 139 -6.60 12.53 -13.78
C ASP A 139 -5.57 12.03 -12.77
N ASN A 140 -5.92 12.02 -11.49
CA ASN A 140 -5.04 11.60 -10.40
C ASN A 140 -4.46 10.19 -10.61
N ASP A 141 -5.23 9.25 -11.15
CA ASP A 141 -4.79 7.87 -11.41
C ASP A 141 -3.80 7.77 -12.58
N ASN A 142 -3.80 8.75 -13.47
CA ASN A 142 -2.94 8.83 -14.64
C ASN A 142 -1.76 9.81 -14.48
N GLN A 143 -1.58 10.40 -13.31
CA GLN A 143 -0.39 11.21 -13.00
C GLN A 143 0.88 10.36 -13.05
N PHE A 144 2.03 10.98 -13.34
CA PHE A 144 3.32 10.30 -13.45
C PHE A 144 3.59 9.39 -12.26
N HIS A 145 3.36 9.89 -11.04
CA HIS A 145 3.58 9.12 -9.81
C HIS A 145 2.56 7.99 -9.60
N SER A 146 1.37 8.08 -10.17
CA SER A 146 0.38 7.01 -10.08
C SER A 146 0.72 5.85 -11.00
N LEU A 147 1.20 6.15 -12.20
CA LEU A 147 1.52 5.17 -13.23
C LEU A 147 2.90 4.51 -13.04
N LEU A 148 3.87 5.23 -12.46
CA LEU A 148 5.21 4.72 -12.21
C LEU A 148 5.23 3.79 -11.00
N ALA A 149 5.83 2.61 -11.14
CA ALA A 149 6.04 1.62 -10.09
C ALA A 149 4.81 1.44 -9.16
N PRO A 150 3.64 0.99 -9.69
CA PRO A 150 2.41 0.85 -8.91
C PRO A 150 2.64 0.03 -7.64
N GLY A 151 2.03 0.47 -6.53
CA GLY A 151 2.16 -0.20 -5.24
C GLY A 151 3.50 0.00 -4.51
N ARG A 152 4.45 0.78 -5.03
CA ARG A 152 5.70 1.15 -4.35
C ARG A 152 5.65 2.61 -3.89
N ALA A 153 6.32 2.92 -2.77
CA ALA A 153 6.49 4.30 -2.33
C ALA A 153 7.21 5.13 -3.40
N LYS A 154 6.77 6.36 -3.60
CA LYS A 154 7.33 7.29 -4.58
C LYS A 154 7.37 8.70 -4.00
N ARG A 155 8.45 9.44 -4.28
CA ARG A 155 8.57 10.86 -3.97
C ARG A 155 9.36 11.57 -5.06
N GLY A 156 8.78 12.59 -5.62
CA GLY A 156 9.38 13.36 -6.70
C GLY A 156 8.40 14.35 -7.30
N THR A 157 8.71 14.86 -8.47
CA THR A 157 7.88 15.84 -9.17
C THR A 157 7.95 15.65 -10.68
N ALA A 158 6.89 16.11 -11.37
CA ALA A 158 6.82 16.21 -12.81
C ALA A 158 6.41 17.65 -13.16
N SER A 159 7.07 18.24 -14.13
CA SER A 159 6.82 19.62 -14.55
C SER A 159 6.61 19.72 -16.06
N HIS A 160 5.91 20.75 -16.47
CA HIS A 160 5.65 21.09 -17.87
C HIS A 160 5.52 22.59 -17.99
N ASN A 161 5.48 23.11 -19.22
CA ASN A 161 5.24 24.52 -19.44
C ASN A 161 3.78 24.89 -19.11
N THR A 162 3.60 25.71 -18.07
CA THR A 162 2.30 26.21 -17.62
C THR A 162 1.98 27.60 -18.15
N THR A 163 2.95 28.27 -18.79
CA THR A 163 2.81 29.67 -19.27
C THR A 163 2.12 29.77 -20.64
N GLU A 164 2.26 28.73 -21.45
CA GLU A 164 1.59 28.56 -22.72
C GLU A 164 1.05 27.15 -22.88
N ARG A 165 -0.22 27.01 -23.22
CA ARG A 165 -0.86 25.72 -23.42
C ARG A 165 -1.12 25.47 -24.89
N ILE A 166 -0.67 24.33 -25.39
CA ILE A 166 -0.96 23.85 -26.73
C ILE A 166 -1.73 22.54 -26.62
N HIS A 167 -3.04 22.58 -26.73
CA HIS A 167 -3.95 21.43 -26.78
C HIS A 167 -3.63 20.23 -25.86
N ARG A 168 -3.59 19.01 -26.41
CA ARG A 168 -3.45 17.75 -25.63
C ARG A 168 -2.01 17.45 -25.22
N ASP A 169 -1.06 17.75 -26.09
CA ASP A 169 0.35 17.44 -25.92
C ASP A 169 1.12 18.73 -25.64
N GLN A 170 1.69 18.83 -24.42
CA GLN A 170 2.51 19.98 -24.03
C GLN A 170 3.98 19.66 -24.31
N PRO A 171 4.63 20.33 -25.28
CA PRO A 171 6.02 20.07 -25.63
C PRO A 171 6.98 20.21 -24.45
N GLY A 172 8.02 19.37 -24.41
CA GLY A 172 9.03 19.38 -23.34
C GLY A 172 8.53 18.77 -22.04
N GLY A 173 8.89 19.41 -20.92
CA GLY A 173 8.60 18.90 -19.58
C GLY A 173 9.63 17.92 -19.07
N THR A 174 9.77 17.85 -17.75
CA THR A 174 10.72 16.99 -17.04
C THR A 174 10.05 16.29 -15.89
N ALA A 175 10.55 15.11 -15.48
CA ALA A 175 10.10 14.44 -14.28
C ALA A 175 11.27 13.75 -13.58
N ILE A 176 11.20 13.69 -12.26
CA ILE A 176 12.15 12.96 -11.42
C ILE A 176 11.43 12.39 -10.21
N THR A 177 11.71 11.11 -9.88
CA THR A 177 11.03 10.41 -8.80
C THR A 177 11.91 9.35 -8.17
N GLY A 178 12.05 9.38 -6.86
CA GLY A 178 12.57 8.28 -6.06
C GLY A 178 11.51 7.20 -5.85
N ILE A 179 11.94 5.93 -5.80
CA ILE A 179 11.08 4.76 -5.71
C ILE A 179 11.54 3.84 -4.57
N GLY A 180 10.61 3.45 -3.73
CA GLY A 180 10.91 2.53 -2.64
C GLY A 180 11.59 3.21 -1.46
N ARG A 181 12.63 2.59 -0.90
CA ARG A 181 13.27 3.06 0.34
C ARG A 181 13.98 4.40 0.21
N ILE A 182 14.44 4.76 -0.99
CA ILE A 182 15.09 6.06 -1.22
C ILE A 182 14.17 7.24 -0.86
N CYS A 183 12.85 7.05 -0.91
CA CYS A 183 11.89 8.09 -0.54
C CYS A 183 12.03 8.56 0.92
N ASP A 184 12.63 7.76 1.81
CA ASP A 184 12.79 8.10 3.23
C ASP A 184 13.87 9.18 3.43
N VAL A 185 14.81 9.27 2.50
CA VAL A 185 15.91 10.24 2.53
C VAL A 185 15.69 11.42 1.58
N ILE A 186 14.64 11.41 0.76
CA ILE A 186 14.26 12.56 -0.06
C ILE A 186 13.59 13.60 0.85
N LYS A 187 14.23 14.76 1.03
CA LYS A 187 13.73 15.89 1.84
C LYS A 187 12.90 16.87 1.03
N GLU A 188 13.42 17.27 -0.11
CA GLU A 188 12.82 18.31 -0.93
C GLU A 188 12.59 17.82 -2.36
N VAL A 189 11.60 18.40 -3.00
CA VAL A 189 11.31 18.22 -4.41
C VAL A 189 10.94 19.58 -5.00
N GLY A 190 11.34 19.84 -6.21
CA GLY A 190 11.00 21.11 -6.84
C GLY A 190 11.20 21.10 -8.34
N SER A 191 10.86 22.21 -8.95
CA SER A 191 10.93 22.42 -10.39
C SER A 191 11.25 23.87 -10.75
N ASP A 192 11.39 24.14 -12.02
CA ASP A 192 11.61 25.47 -12.57
C ASP A 192 10.50 26.45 -12.13
N LYS A 193 10.90 27.48 -11.37
CA LYS A 193 9.98 28.50 -10.85
C LYS A 193 9.37 29.41 -11.92
N THR A 194 9.94 29.43 -13.13
CA THR A 194 9.39 30.22 -14.24
C THR A 194 8.10 29.65 -14.80
N GLY A 195 7.81 28.38 -14.49
CA GLY A 195 6.68 27.65 -15.06
C GLY A 195 6.91 27.14 -16.47
N LEU A 196 8.13 27.24 -17.02
CA LEU A 196 8.48 26.76 -18.37
C LEU A 196 8.73 25.25 -18.43
N GLY A 197 8.87 24.56 -17.27
CA GLY A 197 9.08 23.12 -17.20
C GLY A 197 10.47 22.66 -17.63
N ARG A 198 11.49 23.52 -17.51
CA ARG A 198 12.85 23.31 -17.99
C ARG A 198 13.63 22.25 -17.21
N TRP A 199 13.36 22.15 -15.88
CA TRP A 199 13.96 21.18 -14.98
C TRP A 199 13.06 20.83 -13.81
N SER A 200 13.33 19.65 -13.23
CA SER A 200 12.76 19.13 -11.98
C SER A 200 13.88 18.54 -11.14
N TRP A 201 13.77 18.58 -9.83
CA TRP A 201 14.82 18.06 -8.95
C TRP A 201 14.29 17.46 -7.66
N ILE A 202 15.11 16.62 -7.04
CA ILE A 202 14.94 16.06 -5.69
C ILE A 202 16.21 16.22 -4.90
N THR A 203 16.12 16.32 -3.56
CA THR A 203 17.30 16.26 -2.67
C THR A 203 17.29 14.97 -1.87
N LEU A 204 18.43 14.28 -1.86
CA LEU A 204 18.73 13.22 -0.90
C LEU A 204 19.46 13.87 0.28
N HIS A 205 19.03 13.58 1.52
CA HIS A 205 19.60 14.19 2.71
C HIS A 205 19.97 13.12 3.75
N GLY A 206 21.22 13.15 4.18
CA GLY A 206 21.72 12.44 5.34
C GLY A 206 21.72 13.33 6.60
N GLY A 207 22.58 13.07 7.56
CA GLY A 207 22.76 13.92 8.73
C GLY A 207 23.30 15.30 8.38
N THR A 208 24.41 15.33 7.64
CA THR A 208 25.12 16.54 7.22
C THR A 208 25.23 16.68 5.71
N THR A 209 25.16 15.58 4.96
CA THR A 209 25.36 15.55 3.52
C THR A 209 24.04 15.67 2.77
N THR A 210 24.02 16.56 1.76
CA THR A 210 22.88 16.72 0.84
C THR A 210 23.33 16.53 -0.59
N THR A 211 22.59 15.70 -1.36
CA THR A 211 22.80 15.54 -2.79
C THR A 211 21.55 15.94 -3.54
N ARG A 212 21.66 16.89 -4.45
CA ARG A 212 20.58 17.32 -5.34
C ARG A 212 20.72 16.66 -6.70
N ILE A 213 19.63 16.04 -7.15
CA ILE A 213 19.56 15.37 -8.44
C ILE A 213 18.53 16.09 -9.30
N ILE A 214 18.96 16.53 -10.47
CA ILE A 214 18.20 17.37 -11.38
C ILE A 214 17.94 16.58 -12.66
N SER A 215 16.70 16.60 -13.14
CA SER A 215 16.34 16.21 -14.52
C SER A 215 16.08 17.47 -15.33
N ALA A 216 16.76 17.66 -16.46
CA ALA A 216 16.67 18.88 -17.24
C ALA A 216 16.59 18.62 -18.75
N TYR A 217 16.05 19.59 -19.49
CA TYR A 217 15.92 19.56 -20.95
C TYR A 217 16.28 20.92 -21.52
N LEU A 218 17.38 20.99 -22.28
CA LEU A 218 17.77 22.20 -23.00
C LEU A 218 17.01 22.29 -24.33
N PRO A 219 16.20 23.33 -24.58
CA PRO A 219 15.40 23.42 -25.81
C PRO A 219 16.27 23.55 -27.04
N ARG A 220 15.97 22.75 -28.06
CA ARG A 220 16.65 22.77 -29.35
C ARG A 220 16.08 23.86 -30.26
N ARG A 221 16.95 24.59 -30.93
CA ARG A 221 16.54 25.58 -31.96
C ARG A 221 15.84 24.85 -33.11
N PRO A 222 14.61 25.24 -33.51
CA PRO A 222 13.90 24.53 -34.56
C PRO A 222 14.51 24.80 -35.94
N ASN A 223 14.34 23.85 -36.85
CA ASN A 223 14.65 24.06 -38.28
C ASN A 223 13.67 25.05 -38.86
N ARG A 224 14.02 25.71 -40.02
CA ARG A 224 13.28 26.80 -40.64
C ARG A 224 11.78 26.57 -40.94
N HIS A 225 11.28 25.36 -40.79
CA HIS A 225 9.89 24.99 -41.12
C HIS A 225 9.00 24.64 -39.92
N SER A 226 9.37 24.94 -38.69
CA SER A 226 8.52 24.65 -37.52
C SER A 226 7.38 25.68 -37.43
N LYS A 227 6.17 25.21 -37.07
CA LYS A 227 4.93 26.01 -37.05
C LYS A 227 4.65 26.69 -35.70
N GLY A 228 5.66 27.18 -34.99
CA GLY A 228 5.47 27.99 -33.78
C GLY A 228 5.09 27.21 -32.51
N ARG A 229 5.19 25.86 -32.51
CA ARG A 229 4.73 24.98 -31.41
C ARG A 229 5.83 24.31 -30.61
N THR A 230 7.10 24.59 -30.92
CA THR A 230 8.23 23.95 -30.24
C THR A 230 8.49 24.57 -28.86
N VAL A 231 9.20 23.83 -28.00
CA VAL A 231 9.67 24.32 -26.69
C VAL A 231 10.47 25.61 -26.83
N TRP A 232 11.36 25.65 -27.83
CA TRP A 232 12.17 26.85 -28.15
C TRP A 232 11.31 28.09 -28.39
N GLU A 233 10.29 27.97 -29.24
CA GLU A 233 9.43 29.10 -29.61
C GLU A 233 8.54 29.53 -28.43
N GLN A 234 8.05 28.58 -27.62
CA GLN A 234 7.32 28.93 -26.40
C GLN A 234 8.21 29.71 -25.42
N HIS A 235 9.44 29.26 -25.19
CA HIS A 235 10.38 29.93 -24.31
C HIS A 235 10.77 31.30 -24.87
N THR A 236 10.99 31.43 -26.22
CA THR A 236 11.27 32.69 -26.87
C THR A 236 10.16 33.71 -26.60
N ARG A 237 8.89 33.34 -26.85
CA ARG A 237 7.75 34.21 -26.57
C ARG A 237 7.61 34.60 -25.11
N TYR A 238 7.87 33.66 -24.19
CA TYR A 238 7.86 33.94 -22.76
C TYR A 238 8.89 35.00 -22.38
N PHE A 239 10.15 34.84 -22.81
CA PHE A 239 11.23 35.76 -22.47
C PHE A 239 11.03 37.12 -23.15
N GLN A 240 10.59 37.14 -24.42
CA GLN A 240 10.25 38.39 -25.12
C GLN A 240 9.16 39.19 -24.38
N ARG A 241 8.11 38.52 -23.87
CA ARG A 241 7.09 39.18 -23.03
C ARG A 241 7.68 39.74 -21.72
N LYS A 242 8.80 39.23 -21.29
CA LYS A 242 9.55 39.73 -20.10
C LYS A 242 10.62 40.75 -20.45
N GLY A 243 10.72 41.15 -21.70
CA GLY A 243 11.70 42.12 -22.18
C GLY A 243 13.10 41.52 -22.45
N ASP A 244 13.25 40.21 -22.40
CA ASP A 244 14.53 39.56 -22.67
C ASP A 244 14.54 38.95 -24.08
N MET A 245 15.40 39.48 -24.94
CA MET A 245 15.51 39.12 -26.35
C MET A 245 16.60 38.08 -26.64
N ARG A 246 17.29 37.58 -25.62
CA ARG A 246 18.34 36.57 -25.78
C ARG A 246 17.75 35.22 -26.20
N TYR A 247 18.62 34.35 -26.71
CA TYR A 247 18.19 33.01 -27.09
C TYR A 247 17.78 32.18 -25.84
N PRO A 248 16.69 31.41 -25.91
CA PRO A 248 16.23 30.56 -24.81
C PRO A 248 17.30 29.62 -24.25
N SER A 249 18.20 29.12 -25.10
CA SER A 249 19.32 28.29 -24.65
C SER A 249 20.34 29.04 -23.80
N THR A 250 20.61 30.31 -24.13
CA THR A 250 21.54 31.16 -23.34
C THR A 250 20.94 31.43 -21.97
N ILE A 251 19.70 31.87 -21.90
CA ILE A 251 19.00 32.13 -20.64
C ILE A 251 18.88 30.85 -19.82
N PHE A 252 18.56 29.71 -20.44
CA PHE A 252 18.52 28.41 -19.76
C PHE A 252 19.84 28.08 -19.08
N ILE A 253 20.96 28.20 -19.81
CA ILE A 253 22.30 27.90 -19.29
C ILE A 253 22.64 28.82 -18.11
N GLU A 254 22.44 30.12 -18.24
CA GLU A 254 22.71 31.09 -17.19
C GLU A 254 21.88 30.83 -15.93
N ASP A 255 20.56 30.62 -16.08
CA ASP A 255 19.67 30.34 -14.96
C ASP A 255 20.03 29.03 -14.23
N LEU A 256 20.34 27.98 -14.99
CA LEU A 256 20.70 26.68 -14.44
C LEU A 256 22.05 26.74 -13.72
N LEU A 257 23.07 27.36 -14.32
CA LEU A 257 24.40 27.54 -13.73
C LEU A 257 24.35 28.36 -12.44
N ARG A 258 23.54 29.42 -12.42
CA ARG A 258 23.33 30.23 -11.21
C ARG A 258 22.73 29.39 -10.08
N LEU A 259 21.74 28.55 -10.37
CA LEU A 259 21.14 27.67 -9.35
C LEU A 259 22.12 26.60 -8.88
N ILE A 260 22.81 25.94 -9.81
CA ILE A 260 23.84 24.93 -9.48
C ILE A 260 24.94 25.56 -8.62
N GLY A 261 25.43 26.75 -8.98
CA GLY A 261 26.43 27.48 -8.23
C GLY A 261 25.98 27.79 -6.80
N LEU A 262 24.72 28.22 -6.60
CA LEU A 262 24.13 28.43 -5.28
C LEU A 262 24.08 27.15 -4.45
N TRP A 263 23.69 26.02 -5.03
CA TRP A 263 23.61 24.75 -4.32
C TRP A 263 25.00 24.19 -3.95
N ILE A 264 25.96 24.29 -4.87
CA ILE A 264 27.35 23.89 -4.60
C ILE A 264 27.98 24.77 -3.50
N SER A 265 27.77 26.09 -3.55
CA SER A 265 28.25 27.02 -2.53
C SER A 265 27.60 26.79 -1.16
N SER A 266 26.40 26.20 -1.12
CA SER A 266 25.75 25.74 0.12
C SER A 266 26.26 24.38 0.62
N GLY A 267 27.27 23.78 -0.04
CA GLY A 267 27.85 22.48 0.34
C GLY A 267 27.08 21.26 -0.18
N GLU A 268 26.13 21.44 -1.10
CA GLU A 268 25.40 20.32 -1.68
C GLU A 268 26.22 19.65 -2.80
N HIS A 269 26.13 18.31 -2.90
CA HIS A 269 26.53 17.61 -4.10
C HIS A 269 25.43 17.73 -5.15
N VAL A 270 25.80 17.97 -6.40
CA VAL A 270 24.83 18.18 -7.48
C VAL A 270 25.06 17.15 -8.58
N ILE A 271 23.98 16.50 -9.03
CA ILE A 271 23.92 15.61 -10.19
C ILE A 271 22.89 16.19 -11.17
N LEU A 272 23.32 16.41 -12.40
CA LEU A 272 22.49 16.94 -13.47
C LEU A 272 22.34 15.87 -14.56
N ALA A 273 21.18 15.21 -14.62
CA ALA A 273 20.81 14.27 -15.66
C ALA A 273 20.01 15.02 -16.73
N MET A 274 20.49 15.09 -17.96
CA MET A 274 19.85 15.92 -18.96
C MET A 274 20.08 15.51 -20.41
N ASP A 275 19.16 15.93 -21.25
CA ASP A 275 19.37 16.11 -22.68
C ASP A 275 19.80 17.55 -22.93
N ALA A 276 21.08 17.71 -23.29
CA ALA A 276 21.68 19.02 -23.51
C ALA A 276 21.42 19.57 -24.92
N ASN A 277 20.92 18.75 -25.83
CA ASN A 277 20.76 19.12 -27.27
C ASN A 277 22.02 19.75 -27.91
N GLN A 278 23.18 19.52 -27.34
CA GLN A 278 24.52 19.90 -27.77
C GLN A 278 25.50 18.85 -27.27
N ASP A 279 26.70 18.82 -27.83
CA ASP A 279 27.71 17.85 -27.45
C ASP A 279 28.05 17.98 -25.96
N VAL A 280 28.05 16.83 -25.23
CA VAL A 280 28.22 16.80 -23.77
C VAL A 280 29.66 17.02 -23.33
N TYR A 281 30.62 17.12 -24.24
CA TYR A 281 32.03 17.38 -23.94
C TYR A 281 32.49 18.76 -24.40
N SER A 282 32.09 19.16 -25.64
CA SER A 282 32.54 20.39 -26.29
C SER A 282 31.48 21.47 -26.37
N GLY A 283 30.22 21.16 -26.02
CA GLY A 283 29.11 22.12 -26.07
C GLY A 283 29.26 23.23 -25.02
N LYS A 284 28.67 24.40 -25.29
CA LYS A 284 28.74 25.54 -24.39
C LYS A 284 28.38 25.23 -22.95
N LEU A 285 27.33 24.45 -22.72
CA LEU A 285 26.93 24.07 -21.38
C LEU A 285 28.02 23.24 -20.69
N ALA A 286 28.58 22.24 -21.36
CA ALA A 286 29.64 21.40 -20.80
C ALA A 286 30.90 22.23 -20.43
N GLN A 287 31.28 23.18 -21.29
CA GLN A 287 32.38 24.09 -21.03
C GLN A 287 32.14 24.97 -19.81
N GLU A 288 30.92 25.51 -19.66
CA GLU A 288 30.57 26.36 -18.52
C GLU A 288 30.46 25.53 -17.22
N LEU A 289 29.89 24.30 -17.26
CA LEU A 289 29.82 23.41 -16.11
C LEU A 289 31.21 22.99 -15.59
N ALA A 290 32.22 22.88 -16.46
CA ALA A 290 33.58 22.52 -16.11
C ALA A 290 34.38 23.65 -15.45
N LYS A 291 33.92 24.89 -15.50
CA LYS A 291 34.60 26.05 -14.90
C LYS A 291 34.42 26.09 -13.39
N GLU A 292 35.44 26.62 -12.69
CA GLU A 292 35.32 26.98 -11.28
C GLU A 292 34.28 28.10 -11.08
N PRO A 293 33.53 28.12 -10.00
CA PRO A 293 33.51 27.19 -8.86
C PRO A 293 32.61 25.95 -9.04
N ILE A 294 31.98 25.76 -10.18
CA ILE A 294 31.02 24.66 -10.41
C ILE A 294 31.74 23.31 -10.58
N ASN A 295 32.74 23.27 -11.46
CA ASN A 295 33.66 22.15 -11.70
C ASN A 295 32.95 20.78 -11.85
N MET A 296 31.84 20.69 -12.59
CA MET A 296 31.12 19.45 -12.86
C MET A 296 31.70 18.70 -14.05
N THR A 297 31.76 17.37 -13.93
CA THR A 297 32.27 16.46 -14.96
C THR A 297 31.21 15.44 -15.40
N CYS A 298 31.44 14.79 -16.55
CA CYS A 298 30.56 13.73 -17.05
C CYS A 298 30.70 12.47 -16.16
N LEU A 299 29.67 12.18 -15.35
CA LEU A 299 29.65 11.02 -14.46
C LEU A 299 29.52 9.72 -15.23
N MET A 300 28.81 9.70 -16.34
CA MET A 300 28.66 8.50 -17.17
C MET A 300 30.02 8.06 -17.73
N GLN A 301 30.81 8.97 -18.27
CA GLN A 301 32.15 8.66 -18.74
C GLN A 301 33.04 8.12 -17.61
N ARG A 302 32.98 8.77 -16.45
CA ARG A 302 33.76 8.34 -15.27
C ARG A 302 33.38 6.93 -14.79
N ALA A 303 32.08 6.60 -14.85
CA ALA A 303 31.57 5.31 -14.39
C ALA A 303 31.77 4.17 -15.40
N MET A 304 31.77 4.47 -16.70
CA MET A 304 31.98 3.50 -17.78
C MET A 304 33.46 3.30 -18.13
N GLY A 305 34.31 4.28 -17.86
CA GLY A 305 35.72 4.30 -18.31
C GLY A 305 35.88 4.69 -19.77
N GLU A 306 34.83 5.01 -20.47
CA GLU A 306 34.82 5.38 -21.91
C GLU A 306 33.77 6.46 -22.19
N ALA A 307 33.88 7.10 -23.35
CA ALA A 307 32.98 8.17 -23.74
C ALA A 307 31.51 7.68 -23.90
N VAL A 308 30.57 8.56 -23.59
CA VAL A 308 29.13 8.29 -23.81
C VAL A 308 28.90 8.05 -25.30
N PRO A 309 28.19 6.98 -25.70
CA PRO A 309 27.86 6.73 -27.12
C PRO A 309 26.86 7.76 -27.64
N ASN A 310 26.61 7.76 -28.95
CA ASN A 310 25.55 8.58 -29.54
C ASN A 310 24.23 8.37 -28.78
N SER A 311 23.59 9.45 -28.36
CA SER A 311 22.43 9.39 -27.47
C SER A 311 21.13 9.17 -28.20
N HIS A 312 20.96 9.79 -29.39
CA HIS A 312 19.74 9.72 -30.21
C HIS A 312 19.93 8.72 -31.36
N PHE A 313 18.91 7.89 -31.62
CA PHE A 313 19.04 6.77 -32.58
C PHE A 313 19.33 7.19 -34.04
N SER A 314 18.89 8.36 -34.45
CA SER A 314 19.19 8.89 -35.84
C SER A 314 20.32 9.91 -35.84
N GLY A 315 20.91 10.23 -34.69
CA GLY A 315 21.94 11.24 -34.53
C GLY A 315 23.33 10.63 -34.31
N LYS A 316 24.38 11.35 -34.70
CA LYS A 316 25.78 10.96 -34.41
C LYS A 316 26.33 11.64 -33.16
N GLY A 317 25.54 12.55 -32.52
CA GLY A 317 25.95 13.37 -31.41
C GLY A 317 25.75 12.74 -30.05
N GLN A 318 26.65 13.02 -29.14
CA GLN A 318 26.57 12.71 -27.71
C GLN A 318 25.87 13.87 -26.99
N ILE A 319 24.54 13.85 -26.92
CA ILE A 319 23.73 15.00 -26.48
C ILE A 319 23.04 14.81 -25.14
N SER A 320 23.04 13.60 -24.59
CA SER A 320 22.47 13.28 -23.27
C SER A 320 23.53 12.67 -22.37
N THR A 321 23.52 13.05 -21.08
CA THR A 321 24.41 12.48 -20.06
C THR A 321 23.97 12.84 -18.65
N MET A 322 24.73 12.39 -17.64
CA MET A 322 24.68 12.84 -16.26
C MET A 322 26.00 13.53 -15.90
N PHE A 323 25.93 14.80 -15.52
CA PHE A 323 27.06 15.55 -14.96
C PHE A 323 26.99 15.54 -13.43
N GLY A 324 28.12 15.68 -12.77
CA GLY A 324 28.14 15.79 -11.30
C GLY A 324 29.30 16.60 -10.75
N SER A 325 29.06 17.22 -9.60
CA SER A 325 30.08 17.94 -8.83
C SER A 325 31.19 16.99 -8.34
N PRO A 326 32.38 17.49 -7.99
CA PRO A 326 33.55 16.66 -7.64
C PRO A 326 33.32 15.65 -6.51
N GLY A 327 32.50 16.00 -5.52
CA GLY A 327 32.20 15.14 -4.35
C GLY A 327 31.31 13.93 -4.67
N VAL A 328 30.73 13.80 -5.86
CA VAL A 328 29.88 12.66 -6.23
C VAL A 328 30.74 11.44 -6.54
N VAL A 329 30.59 10.37 -5.78
CA VAL A 329 31.27 9.08 -6.01
C VAL A 329 30.38 8.15 -6.84
N THR A 330 30.89 7.69 -8.00
CA THR A 330 30.21 6.80 -8.93
C THR A 330 30.69 5.37 -8.80
N GLY A 331 29.76 4.43 -8.99
CA GLY A 331 30.05 3.01 -9.20
C GLY A 331 29.97 2.66 -10.68
N ASN A 332 29.14 1.65 -11.00
CA ASN A 332 28.94 1.20 -12.36
C ASN A 332 28.07 2.17 -13.16
N GLY A 333 28.34 2.29 -14.46
CA GLY A 333 27.54 3.06 -15.41
C GLY A 333 27.28 2.25 -16.67
N MET A 334 26.07 2.43 -17.26
CA MET A 334 25.74 1.78 -18.53
C MET A 334 24.80 2.64 -19.37
N CYS A 335 25.14 2.79 -20.63
CA CYS A 335 24.26 3.26 -21.68
C CYS A 335 23.68 2.04 -22.41
N TYR A 336 22.40 1.80 -22.27
CA TYR A 336 21.71 0.67 -22.89
C TYR A 336 21.50 0.92 -24.40
N PRO A 337 21.30 -0.13 -25.20
CA PRO A 337 20.92 0.03 -26.61
C PRO A 337 19.64 0.88 -26.77
N HIS A 338 19.46 1.53 -27.92
CA HIS A 338 18.28 2.38 -28.17
C HIS A 338 16.94 1.63 -28.04
N TRP A 339 16.89 0.36 -28.43
CA TRP A 339 15.68 -0.47 -28.33
C TRP A 339 15.31 -0.85 -26.87
N TYR A 340 16.21 -0.60 -25.92
CA TYR A 340 15.98 -0.98 -24.53
C TYR A 340 15.01 -0.04 -23.81
N GLY A 341 14.99 1.23 -24.16
CA GLY A 341 14.18 2.29 -23.58
C GLY A 341 12.74 2.39 -24.10
N ILE A 342 12.14 3.54 -23.86
CA ILE A 342 10.77 3.90 -24.31
C ILE A 342 10.77 5.11 -25.24
N GLY A 343 11.86 5.87 -25.28
CA GLY A 343 12.07 7.04 -26.12
C GLY A 343 12.87 6.72 -27.39
N ASP A 344 13.39 7.75 -27.99
CA ASP A 344 14.32 7.69 -29.14
C ASP A 344 15.78 7.99 -28.71
N HIS A 345 15.99 8.11 -27.40
CA HIS A 345 17.29 8.21 -26.77
C HIS A 345 17.63 6.93 -26.01
N ARG A 346 18.95 6.71 -25.77
CA ARG A 346 19.42 5.60 -24.94
C ARG A 346 19.02 5.80 -23.48
N VAL A 347 18.64 4.69 -22.84
CA VAL A 347 18.53 4.64 -21.39
C VAL A 347 19.93 4.64 -20.78
N MET A 348 20.14 5.53 -19.84
CA MET A 348 21.38 5.63 -19.06
C MET A 348 21.10 5.23 -17.63
N VAL A 349 21.95 4.38 -17.05
CA VAL A 349 21.87 3.99 -15.62
C VAL A 349 23.22 4.22 -14.99
N LEU A 350 23.19 4.89 -13.83
CA LEU A 350 24.38 5.24 -13.05
C LEU A 350 24.21 4.76 -11.62
N GLU A 351 25.23 4.16 -11.04
CA GLU A 351 25.32 3.92 -9.60
C GLU A 351 26.11 5.03 -8.91
N ILE A 352 25.53 5.58 -7.83
CA ILE A 352 26.20 6.51 -6.93
C ILE A 352 26.32 5.91 -5.53
N ALA A 353 27.39 6.23 -4.80
CA ALA A 353 27.59 5.72 -3.46
C ALA A 353 26.61 6.37 -2.47
N ALA A 354 25.79 5.55 -1.81
CA ALA A 354 24.84 6.03 -0.79
C ALA A 354 25.54 6.74 0.37
N GLN A 355 26.74 6.29 0.75
CA GLN A 355 27.56 6.89 1.80
C GLN A 355 27.89 8.35 1.49
N ASN A 356 28.23 8.66 0.24
CA ASN A 356 28.56 10.03 -0.17
C ASN A 356 27.32 10.87 -0.43
N ALA A 357 26.22 10.24 -0.92
CA ALA A 357 25.03 10.97 -1.30
C ALA A 357 24.18 11.41 -0.11
N PHE A 358 24.09 10.61 0.94
CA PHE A 358 23.29 10.86 2.14
C PHE A 358 23.77 10.04 3.36
N GLU A 359 25.06 9.81 3.50
CA GLU A 359 25.70 9.05 4.58
C GLU A 359 25.26 7.58 4.66
N GLY A 360 24.60 7.06 3.62
CA GLY A 360 24.11 5.68 3.56
C GLY A 360 23.09 5.30 4.63
N SER A 361 22.71 6.26 5.47
CA SER A 361 21.84 6.04 6.62
C SER A 361 20.37 6.21 6.23
N TYR A 362 19.60 5.16 6.43
CA TYR A 362 18.15 5.21 6.32
C TYR A 362 17.51 5.26 7.70
N PRO A 363 16.42 5.99 7.89
CA PRO A 363 15.70 6.01 9.16
C PRO A 363 15.36 4.60 9.64
N THR A 364 15.60 4.35 10.93
CA THR A 364 15.30 3.06 11.56
C THR A 364 13.81 2.95 11.81
N ILE A 365 13.17 1.92 11.25
CA ILE A 365 11.75 1.65 11.45
C ILE A 365 11.58 0.71 12.64
N SER A 366 10.87 1.16 13.66
CA SER A 366 10.46 0.32 14.79
C SER A 366 9.50 -0.76 14.32
N THR A 367 9.84 -2.02 14.55
CA THR A 367 8.98 -3.16 14.23
C THR A 367 8.28 -3.66 15.49
N PRO A 368 6.98 -4.02 15.42
CA PRO A 368 6.28 -4.63 16.53
C PRO A 368 6.96 -5.92 16.98
N THR A 369 6.94 -6.19 18.28
CA THR A 369 7.46 -7.45 18.84
C THR A 369 6.81 -8.66 18.18
N ALA A 370 7.63 -9.67 17.87
CA ALA A 370 7.15 -10.88 17.23
C ALA A 370 6.24 -11.66 18.19
N ARG A 371 5.09 -12.13 17.70
CA ARG A 371 4.20 -13.02 18.44
C ARG A 371 4.84 -14.39 18.60
N ILE A 372 4.69 -15.00 19.76
CA ILE A 372 5.25 -16.30 20.09
C ILE A 372 4.24 -17.41 19.79
N LEU A 373 2.97 -17.18 20.13
CA LEU A 373 1.89 -18.13 19.88
C LEU A 373 1.59 -18.30 18.39
N SER A 374 1.55 -19.55 17.92
CA SER A 374 1.05 -19.90 16.60
C SER A 374 -0.02 -21.00 16.70
N CYS A 375 -1.20 -20.70 16.17
CA CYS A 375 -2.33 -21.64 16.11
C CYS A 375 -2.28 -22.60 14.91
N ARG A 376 -1.19 -22.61 14.12
CA ARG A 376 -1.07 -23.50 12.95
C ARG A 376 -1.01 -24.97 13.31
N THR A 377 -0.45 -25.31 14.48
CA THR A 377 -0.37 -26.70 14.96
C THR A 377 -1.24 -26.94 16.17
N LYS A 378 -1.88 -28.10 16.23
CA LYS A 378 -2.71 -28.55 17.35
C LYS A 378 -1.89 -28.55 18.66
N ARG A 379 -0.66 -29.05 18.63
CA ARG A 379 0.24 -29.10 19.80
C ARG A 379 0.48 -27.74 20.45
N HIS A 380 0.67 -26.68 19.66
CA HIS A 380 0.91 -25.33 20.20
C HIS A 380 -0.36 -24.78 20.88
N ARG A 381 -1.54 -24.97 20.24
CA ARG A 381 -2.82 -24.57 20.84
C ARG A 381 -3.07 -25.26 22.16
N GLU A 382 -2.93 -26.59 22.16
CA GLU A 382 -3.10 -27.43 23.39
C GLU A 382 -2.15 -26.99 24.51
N LYS A 383 -0.88 -26.74 24.19
CA LYS A 383 0.09 -26.26 25.18
C LYS A 383 -0.31 -24.92 25.78
N TYR A 384 -0.78 -23.99 24.94
CA TYR A 384 -1.27 -22.71 25.38
C TYR A 384 -2.52 -22.83 26.27
N CYS A 385 -3.55 -23.52 25.79
CA CYS A 385 -4.79 -23.72 26.54
C CYS A 385 -4.57 -24.47 27.87
N LYS A 386 -3.71 -25.48 27.86
CA LYS A 386 -3.35 -26.20 29.10
C LYS A 386 -2.75 -25.29 30.17
N ARG A 387 -1.78 -24.43 29.76
CA ARG A 387 -1.18 -23.48 30.71
C ARG A 387 -2.14 -22.41 31.15
N LEU A 388 -2.96 -21.88 30.25
CA LEU A 388 -3.97 -20.87 30.59
C LEU A 388 -5.02 -21.45 31.55
N ARG A 389 -5.54 -22.66 31.32
CA ARG A 389 -6.46 -23.34 32.25
C ARG A 389 -5.85 -23.55 33.65
N GLN A 390 -4.58 -23.92 33.72
CA GLN A 390 -3.90 -24.03 35.00
C GLN A 390 -3.96 -22.70 35.78
N LEU A 391 -3.61 -21.57 35.12
CA LEU A 391 -3.64 -20.25 35.74
C LEU A 391 -5.06 -19.84 36.13
N VAL A 392 -6.05 -20.13 35.30
CA VAL A 392 -7.47 -19.86 35.57
C VAL A 392 -7.95 -20.59 36.84
N VAL A 393 -7.57 -21.85 37.01
CA VAL A 393 -7.94 -22.64 38.18
C VAL A 393 -7.13 -22.22 39.42
N GLU A 394 -5.81 -22.04 39.29
CA GLU A 394 -4.92 -21.60 40.38
C GLU A 394 -5.42 -20.29 41.02
N HIS A 395 -5.96 -19.36 40.20
CA HIS A 395 -6.43 -18.06 40.67
C HIS A 395 -7.96 -17.96 40.81
N ARG A 396 -8.69 -19.07 40.77
CA ARG A 396 -10.14 -19.16 41.00
C ARG A 396 -10.94 -18.17 40.11
N MET A 397 -10.56 -18.07 38.85
CA MET A 397 -11.10 -17.01 37.95
C MET A 397 -12.60 -17.22 37.66
N ASN A 398 -13.11 -18.46 37.65
CA ASN A 398 -14.51 -18.72 37.38
C ASN A 398 -15.39 -18.26 38.62
N GLU A 399 -14.97 -18.64 39.83
CA GLU A 399 -15.68 -18.30 41.05
C GLU A 399 -15.71 -16.80 41.26
N ARG A 400 -14.57 -16.14 41.09
CA ARG A 400 -14.46 -14.67 41.16
C ARG A 400 -15.33 -13.97 40.12
N LEU A 401 -15.46 -14.53 38.91
CA LEU A 401 -16.35 -13.95 37.91
C LEU A 401 -17.83 -14.07 38.32
N GLN A 402 -18.22 -15.16 38.96
CA GLN A 402 -19.58 -15.29 39.50
C GLN A 402 -19.85 -14.31 40.67
N GLU A 403 -18.88 -14.12 41.55
CA GLU A 403 -18.96 -13.11 42.61
C GLU A 403 -19.13 -11.68 42.02
N ILE A 404 -18.34 -11.34 40.98
CA ILE A 404 -18.40 -10.06 40.28
C ILE A 404 -19.81 -9.83 39.71
N ARG A 405 -20.49 -10.88 39.25
CA ARG A 405 -21.84 -10.77 38.69
C ARG A 405 -22.89 -10.26 39.68
N THR A 406 -22.66 -10.40 40.96
CA THR A 406 -23.56 -9.92 42.01
C THR A 406 -23.33 -8.45 42.38
N LEU A 407 -22.18 -7.89 42.03
CA LEU A 407 -21.82 -6.50 42.31
C LEU A 407 -22.55 -5.52 41.39
N THR A 408 -22.68 -4.25 41.83
CA THR A 408 -23.31 -3.18 41.08
C THR A 408 -22.45 -1.91 41.09
N GLY A 409 -22.75 -0.95 40.22
CA GLY A 409 -22.08 0.35 40.17
C GLY A 409 -20.57 0.30 39.98
N ASP A 410 -19.88 1.16 40.74
CA ASP A 410 -18.41 1.28 40.63
C ASP A 410 -17.67 0.05 41.17
N GLN A 411 -18.24 -0.67 42.13
CA GLN A 411 -17.66 -1.90 42.65
C GLN A 411 -17.61 -2.97 41.55
N TYR A 412 -18.69 -3.12 40.78
CA TYR A 412 -18.70 -4.02 39.62
C TYR A 412 -17.66 -3.61 38.59
N THR A 413 -17.68 -2.32 38.25
CA THR A 413 -16.75 -1.81 37.18
C THR A 413 -15.29 -2.04 37.57
N SER A 414 -14.93 -1.74 38.83
CA SER A 414 -13.56 -1.92 39.32
C SER A 414 -13.16 -3.39 39.34
N ALA A 415 -13.99 -4.24 39.95
CA ALA A 415 -13.70 -5.68 40.12
C ALA A 415 -13.63 -6.40 38.75
N HIS A 416 -14.55 -6.09 37.81
CA HIS A 416 -14.56 -6.70 36.50
C HIS A 416 -13.33 -6.30 35.65
N ASN A 417 -12.92 -5.03 35.70
CA ASN A 417 -11.71 -4.57 35.01
C ASN A 417 -10.44 -5.16 35.62
N GLN A 418 -10.35 -5.30 36.94
CA GLN A 418 -9.22 -5.98 37.58
C GLN A 418 -9.14 -7.44 37.13
N TRP A 419 -10.26 -8.16 37.21
CA TRP A 419 -10.35 -9.53 36.73
C TRP A 419 -9.93 -9.68 35.24
N ASP A 420 -10.42 -8.81 34.38
CA ASP A 420 -10.07 -8.82 32.95
C ASP A 420 -8.58 -8.55 32.73
N ASN A 421 -7.98 -7.64 33.47
CA ASN A 421 -6.54 -7.35 33.38
C ASN A 421 -5.71 -8.57 33.76
N GLU A 422 -6.06 -9.24 34.89
CA GLU A 422 -5.39 -10.47 35.32
C GLU A 422 -5.53 -11.58 34.28
N LEU A 423 -6.71 -11.78 33.67
CA LEU A 423 -6.87 -12.73 32.58
C LEU A 423 -5.93 -12.41 31.43
N GLY A 424 -5.74 -11.15 31.11
CA GLY A 424 -4.77 -10.70 30.09
C GLY A 424 -3.33 -11.04 30.43
N ASP A 425 -2.93 -10.91 31.71
CA ASP A 425 -1.61 -11.28 32.16
C ASP A 425 -1.40 -12.80 32.06
N PHE A 426 -2.43 -13.58 32.40
CA PHE A 426 -2.39 -15.05 32.24
C PHE A 426 -2.30 -15.46 30.76
N MET A 427 -3.02 -14.79 29.88
CA MET A 427 -2.92 -15.04 28.44
C MET A 427 -1.50 -14.77 27.93
N ARG A 428 -0.85 -13.69 28.34
CA ARG A 428 0.55 -13.37 27.98
C ARG A 428 1.53 -14.37 28.62
N SER A 429 1.36 -14.73 29.86
CA SER A 429 2.18 -15.73 30.55
C SER A 429 2.08 -17.10 29.87
N ALA A 430 0.87 -17.53 29.50
CA ALA A 430 0.67 -18.78 28.76
C ALA A 430 1.32 -18.73 27.35
N GLU A 431 1.28 -17.56 26.67
CA GLU A 431 2.00 -17.39 25.41
C GLU A 431 3.51 -17.50 25.56
N LEU A 432 4.10 -16.87 26.58
CA LEU A 432 5.54 -16.95 26.89
C LEU A 432 5.98 -18.39 27.18
N HIS A 433 5.11 -19.22 27.72
CA HIS A 433 5.36 -20.63 27.93
C HIS A 433 5.41 -21.47 26.65
N CYS A 434 4.95 -20.95 25.52
CA CYS A 434 5.01 -21.61 24.24
C CYS A 434 6.40 -21.46 23.60
N SER A 435 6.78 -22.46 22.79
CA SER A 435 8.02 -22.33 21.99
C SER A 435 7.85 -21.32 20.86
N HIS A 436 8.89 -20.55 20.62
CA HIS A 436 8.91 -19.62 19.47
C HIS A 436 8.64 -20.35 18.16
N TYR A 437 7.65 -19.88 17.41
CA TYR A 437 7.45 -20.33 16.03
C TYR A 437 8.44 -19.60 15.12
N LYS A 438 9.36 -20.37 14.51
CA LYS A 438 10.26 -19.82 13.49
C LYS A 438 9.53 -19.82 12.15
N ASP A 439 9.15 -18.66 11.66
CA ASP A 439 8.73 -18.50 10.26
C ASP A 439 9.92 -18.82 9.35
N GLY A 440 9.72 -19.77 8.45
CA GLY A 440 10.70 -20.14 7.45
C GLY A 440 11.42 -21.45 7.76
N SER A 441 10.68 -22.57 7.75
CA SER A 441 11.34 -23.87 7.61
C SER A 441 12.09 -23.90 6.28
N ILE A 442 13.41 -24.10 6.37
CA ILE A 442 14.24 -24.39 5.20
C ILE A 442 13.75 -25.73 4.62
N GLU A 443 13.56 -25.79 3.30
CA GLU A 443 13.15 -27.02 2.64
C GLU A 443 14.18 -28.11 2.88
N TYR A 444 13.74 -29.25 3.46
CA TYR A 444 14.63 -30.29 3.92
C TYR A 444 15.34 -31.02 2.78
N SER A 445 16.64 -31.12 2.89
CA SER A 445 17.50 -32.07 2.16
C SER A 445 18.50 -32.67 3.14
N PRO A 446 19.14 -33.81 2.84
CA PRO A 446 20.19 -34.37 3.67
C PRO A 446 21.28 -33.37 4.04
N THR A 447 21.73 -32.58 3.09
CA THR A 447 22.72 -31.51 3.29
C THR A 447 22.24 -30.47 4.30
N VAL A 448 21.04 -29.94 4.15
CA VAL A 448 20.44 -29.02 5.13
C VAL A 448 20.28 -29.67 6.48
N GLY A 449 19.86 -30.94 6.50
CA GLY A 449 19.70 -31.73 7.73
C GLY A 449 21.00 -31.91 8.50
N GLN A 450 22.13 -32.12 7.82
CA GLN A 450 23.46 -32.24 8.44
C GLN A 450 23.86 -30.94 9.17
N TRP A 451 23.74 -29.80 8.50
CA TRP A 451 24.07 -28.51 9.12
C TRP A 451 23.16 -28.13 10.28
N LEU A 452 21.85 -28.42 10.18
CA LEU A 452 20.93 -28.24 11.31
C LEU A 452 21.27 -29.11 12.53
N ARG A 453 21.68 -30.37 12.30
CA ARG A 453 22.13 -31.25 13.36
C ARG A 453 23.45 -30.76 13.98
N LYS A 454 24.41 -30.38 13.16
CA LYS A 454 25.68 -29.79 13.61
C LYS A 454 25.45 -28.57 14.51
N ARG A 455 24.58 -27.65 14.09
CA ARG A 455 24.19 -26.51 14.91
C ARG A 455 23.55 -26.91 16.24
N ALA A 456 22.68 -27.93 16.23
CA ALA A 456 22.02 -28.41 17.45
C ALA A 456 23.03 -28.99 18.45
N ILE A 457 24.01 -29.75 17.98
CA ILE A 457 25.07 -30.35 18.80
C ILE A 457 25.98 -29.27 19.39
N LEU A 458 26.41 -28.27 18.59
CA LEU A 458 27.22 -27.15 19.09
C LEU A 458 26.47 -26.37 20.20
N LYS A 459 25.18 -26.12 20.03
CA LYS A 459 24.36 -25.55 21.11
C LYS A 459 24.21 -26.45 22.31
N TRP A 460 24.28 -27.76 22.13
CA TRP A 460 24.22 -28.71 23.22
C TRP A 460 25.54 -28.73 24.00
N ILE A 461 26.70 -28.63 23.33
CA ILE A 461 28.00 -28.45 23.95
C ILE A 461 28.03 -27.18 24.83
N LEU A 462 27.57 -26.04 24.32
CA LEU A 462 27.49 -24.81 25.12
C LEU A 462 26.62 -24.95 26.37
N ARG A 463 25.49 -25.68 26.27
CA ARG A 463 24.64 -25.95 27.45
C ARG A 463 25.32 -26.87 28.45
N TRP A 464 26.10 -27.84 27.99
CA TRP A 464 26.88 -28.68 28.87
C TRP A 464 27.93 -27.87 29.59
N GLN A 465 28.67 -27.02 28.91
CA GLN A 465 29.66 -26.14 29.52
C GLN A 465 29.05 -25.18 30.56
N GLN A 466 27.73 -24.90 30.46
CA GLN A 466 26.96 -24.12 31.43
C GLN A 466 26.39 -24.97 32.58
N GLY A 467 26.72 -26.25 32.68
CA GLY A 467 26.17 -27.15 33.71
C GLY A 467 24.69 -27.53 33.52
N LYS A 468 24.10 -27.25 32.39
CA LYS A 468 22.64 -27.44 32.14
C LYS A 468 22.29 -28.81 31.52
N VAL A 469 23.22 -29.71 31.36
CA VAL A 469 23.02 -31.02 30.72
C VAL A 469 23.71 -32.11 31.52
N PRO A 470 22.97 -32.97 32.21
CA PRO A 470 23.55 -33.99 33.05
C PRO A 470 24.05 -35.25 32.29
N ASP A 471 23.52 -35.55 31.08
CA ASP A 471 23.88 -36.76 30.33
C ASP A 471 24.81 -36.43 29.13
N VAL A 472 26.06 -36.74 29.32
CA VAL A 472 27.15 -36.53 28.34
C VAL A 472 27.21 -37.62 27.27
N ARG A 473 26.74 -38.83 27.55
CA ARG A 473 26.88 -40.00 26.65
C ARG A 473 26.15 -39.77 25.32
N ASN A 474 24.92 -39.21 25.39
CA ASN A 474 24.14 -38.92 24.20
C ASN A 474 24.75 -37.75 23.37
N LEU A 475 25.35 -36.77 24.04
CA LEU A 475 26.08 -35.69 23.40
C LEU A 475 27.27 -36.21 22.61
N LEU A 476 28.13 -37.07 23.23
CA LEU A 476 29.30 -37.69 22.61
C LEU A 476 28.91 -38.52 21.39
N ARG A 477 27.85 -39.37 21.50
CA ARG A 477 27.34 -40.15 20.37
C ARG A 477 26.86 -39.27 19.23
N ALA A 478 26.18 -38.18 19.52
CA ALA A 478 25.69 -37.23 18.52
C ALA A 478 26.83 -36.45 17.84
N ALA A 479 27.82 -36.01 18.62
CA ALA A 479 29.00 -35.33 18.12
C ALA A 479 29.82 -36.21 17.19
N LYS A 480 30.08 -37.44 17.56
CA LYS A 480 30.78 -38.44 16.74
C LYS A 480 30.08 -38.66 15.39
N ARG A 481 28.73 -38.75 15.36
CA ARG A 481 27.98 -38.93 14.11
C ARG A 481 28.09 -37.71 13.16
N MET A 482 28.46 -36.56 13.68
CA MET A 482 28.59 -35.32 12.91
C MET A 482 30.01 -34.86 12.72
N HIS A 483 30.99 -35.75 13.03
CA HIS A 483 32.44 -35.51 12.91
C HIS A 483 32.87 -34.24 13.69
N ILE A 484 32.40 -34.13 14.93
CA ILE A 484 32.87 -33.12 15.89
C ILE A 484 33.76 -33.90 16.88
N ASP A 485 35.05 -33.74 16.64
CA ASP A 485 36.06 -34.38 17.46
C ASP A 485 36.23 -33.65 18.79
N ASN A 486 36.51 -34.40 19.85
CA ASN A 486 36.77 -33.91 21.20
C ASN A 486 35.80 -32.84 21.71
N PRO A 487 34.47 -33.06 21.64
CA PRO A 487 33.48 -32.01 21.91
C PRO A 487 33.52 -31.47 23.35
N LEU A 488 34.13 -32.20 24.31
CA LEU A 488 34.26 -31.79 25.72
C LEU A 488 35.55 -30.98 25.97
N GLU A 489 36.52 -31.05 25.10
CA GLU A 489 37.79 -30.32 25.20
C GLU A 489 37.73 -28.94 24.52
N LEU A 490 36.71 -28.70 23.68
CA LEU A 490 36.54 -27.45 22.98
C LEU A 490 36.31 -26.30 23.96
N SER A 491 37.09 -25.24 23.82
CA SER A 491 36.83 -24.01 24.56
C SER A 491 35.47 -23.39 24.18
N LYS A 492 34.90 -22.58 25.05
CA LYS A 492 33.64 -21.84 24.78
C LYS A 492 33.75 -20.98 23.51
N GLN A 493 34.88 -20.29 23.34
CA GLN A 493 35.14 -19.44 22.17
C GLN A 493 35.18 -20.23 20.87
N GLU A 494 35.85 -21.42 20.85
CA GLU A 494 35.86 -22.29 19.68
C GLU A 494 34.46 -22.82 19.32
N VAL A 495 33.65 -23.18 20.32
CA VAL A 495 32.28 -23.65 20.06
C VAL A 495 31.42 -22.51 19.50
N GLU A 496 31.55 -21.31 20.03
CA GLU A 496 30.85 -20.10 19.53
C GLU A 496 31.27 -19.76 18.11
N ALA A 497 32.59 -19.77 17.80
CA ALA A 497 33.09 -19.55 16.45
C ALA A 497 32.56 -20.59 15.45
N ARG A 498 32.60 -21.88 15.79
CA ARG A 498 32.03 -22.97 14.98
C ARG A 498 30.50 -22.84 14.82
N LEU A 499 29.82 -22.30 15.83
CA LEU A 499 28.37 -22.07 15.78
C LEU A 499 28.04 -20.93 14.80
N VAL A 500 28.81 -19.86 14.81
CA VAL A 500 28.68 -18.76 13.85
C VAL A 500 28.89 -19.26 12.43
N ALA A 501 30.00 -19.93 12.15
CA ALA A 501 30.29 -20.51 10.84
C ALA A 501 29.20 -21.50 10.35
N CYS A 502 28.60 -22.24 11.29
CA CYS A 502 27.49 -23.13 11.00
C CYS A 502 26.20 -22.37 10.66
N ILE A 503 25.94 -21.24 11.32
CA ILE A 503 24.81 -20.36 11.04
C ILE A 503 24.95 -19.73 9.66
N ASP A 504 26.12 -19.26 9.31
CA ASP A 504 26.42 -18.65 8.00
C ASP A 504 26.23 -19.70 6.87
N SER A 505 26.77 -20.91 7.06
CA SER A 505 26.54 -22.00 6.11
C SER A 505 25.06 -22.35 5.94
N ILE A 506 24.26 -22.32 7.01
CA ILE A 506 22.81 -22.53 6.93
C ILE A 506 22.14 -21.36 6.21
N TYR A 507 22.62 -20.14 6.39
CA TYR A 507 22.09 -18.96 5.70
C TYR A 507 22.32 -19.07 4.18
N ASP A 508 23.51 -19.43 3.75
CA ASP A 508 23.86 -19.62 2.33
C ASP A 508 23.03 -20.75 1.69
N LEU A 509 22.84 -21.84 2.42
CA LEU A 509 22.00 -22.94 1.97
C LEU A 509 20.51 -22.60 1.82
N ARG A 510 20.03 -21.53 2.47
CA ARG A 510 18.62 -21.09 2.35
C ARG A 510 18.24 -20.76 0.92
N HIS A 511 19.12 -20.10 0.19
CA HIS A 511 18.85 -19.71 -1.20
C HIS A 511 18.78 -20.93 -2.13
N ASN A 512 19.60 -21.97 -1.85
CA ASN A 512 19.69 -23.19 -2.65
C ASN A 512 18.80 -24.33 -2.12
N ALA A 513 18.15 -24.17 -0.99
CA ALA A 513 17.33 -25.22 -0.36
C ALA A 513 16.24 -25.80 -1.29
N PRO A 514 15.51 -25.02 -2.09
CA PRO A 514 14.54 -25.56 -3.04
C PRO A 514 15.15 -26.47 -4.09
N SER A 515 16.32 -26.10 -4.61
CA SER A 515 17.06 -26.89 -5.61
C SER A 515 17.60 -28.19 -5.00
N LEU A 516 18.19 -28.10 -3.82
CA LEU A 516 18.69 -29.27 -3.07
C LEU A 516 17.55 -30.24 -2.70
N ARG A 517 16.38 -29.70 -2.37
CA ARG A 517 15.17 -30.50 -2.10
C ARG A 517 14.71 -31.25 -3.36
N ASP A 518 14.64 -30.55 -4.51
CA ASP A 518 14.22 -31.19 -5.76
C ASP A 518 15.23 -32.27 -6.21
N LYS A 519 16.53 -32.02 -6.09
CA LYS A 519 17.57 -33.03 -6.34
C LYS A 519 17.41 -34.26 -5.43
N HIS A 520 17.15 -34.03 -4.15
CA HIS A 520 16.91 -35.12 -3.20
C HIS A 520 15.66 -35.94 -3.54
N LEU A 521 14.55 -35.28 -3.90
CA LEU A 521 13.33 -35.98 -4.30
C LEU A 521 13.49 -36.73 -5.61
N LYS A 522 14.23 -36.20 -6.59
CA LYS A 522 14.58 -36.91 -7.83
C LYS A 522 15.40 -38.16 -7.53
N TRP A 523 16.42 -38.04 -6.68
CA TRP A 523 17.22 -39.19 -6.26
C TRP A 523 16.36 -40.27 -5.56
N ARG A 524 15.48 -39.90 -4.65
CA ARG A 524 14.54 -40.82 -4.02
C ARG A 524 13.61 -41.51 -5.02
N LEU A 525 13.14 -40.74 -6.03
CA LEU A 525 12.29 -41.27 -7.11
C LEU A 525 13.03 -42.33 -7.93
N THR A 526 14.29 -42.05 -8.32
CA THR A 526 15.14 -43.03 -9.01
C THR A 526 15.35 -44.32 -8.20
N LEU A 527 15.56 -44.15 -6.89
CA LEU A 527 15.73 -45.31 -5.99
C LEU A 527 14.44 -46.15 -5.86
N ALA A 528 13.25 -45.46 -5.77
CA ALA A 528 11.96 -46.14 -5.73
C ALA A 528 11.67 -46.93 -7.01
N HIS A 529 11.96 -46.36 -8.16
CA HIS A 529 11.87 -47.05 -9.45
C HIS A 529 12.78 -48.27 -9.53
N LYS A 530 14.02 -48.15 -9.07
CA LYS A 530 14.96 -49.30 -9.03
C LYS A 530 14.45 -50.44 -8.12
N ARG A 531 13.71 -50.10 -7.05
CA ARG A 531 13.12 -51.06 -6.09
C ARG A 531 11.73 -51.55 -6.52
N LYS A 532 11.19 -51.03 -7.65
CA LYS A 532 9.84 -51.36 -8.13
C LYS A 532 8.76 -51.03 -7.06
N ASP A 533 8.96 -49.98 -6.25
CA ASP A 533 8.05 -49.51 -5.20
C ASP A 533 7.12 -48.42 -5.75
N ASP A 534 6.03 -48.86 -6.35
CA ASP A 534 5.06 -47.96 -6.98
C ASP A 534 4.36 -47.04 -5.96
N ALA A 535 4.15 -47.49 -4.75
CA ALA A 535 3.56 -46.66 -3.69
C ALA A 535 4.50 -45.50 -3.31
N ALA A 536 5.79 -45.77 -3.18
CA ALA A 536 6.78 -44.72 -2.95
C ALA A 536 6.90 -43.77 -4.14
N VAL A 537 6.83 -44.26 -5.37
CA VAL A 537 6.84 -43.44 -6.61
C VAL A 537 5.65 -42.47 -6.62
N GLN A 538 4.42 -42.95 -6.34
CA GLN A 538 3.22 -42.13 -6.29
C GLN A 538 3.32 -41.06 -5.19
N GLU A 539 3.76 -41.42 -4.00
CA GLU A 539 3.89 -40.51 -2.86
C GLU A 539 4.95 -39.42 -3.13
N ILE A 540 6.11 -39.78 -3.68
CA ILE A 540 7.15 -38.77 -4.02
C ILE A 540 6.65 -37.82 -5.09
N ASN A 541 5.94 -38.29 -6.11
CA ASN A 541 5.34 -37.45 -7.13
C ASN A 541 4.25 -36.55 -6.54
N ARG A 542 3.44 -37.02 -5.61
CA ARG A 542 2.46 -36.21 -4.87
C ARG A 542 3.15 -35.08 -4.10
N ILE A 543 4.22 -35.40 -3.36
CA ILE A 543 5.02 -34.41 -2.62
C ILE A 543 5.57 -33.35 -3.57
N ARG A 544 6.17 -33.73 -4.70
CA ARG A 544 6.73 -32.81 -5.67
C ARG A 544 5.66 -31.86 -6.28
N ARG A 545 4.50 -32.40 -6.65
CA ARG A 545 3.38 -31.60 -7.16
C ARG A 545 2.91 -30.58 -6.12
N ASN A 546 2.71 -31.02 -4.88
CA ASN A 546 2.25 -30.16 -3.78
C ASN A 546 3.28 -29.08 -3.44
N GLU A 547 4.57 -29.39 -3.40
CA GLU A 547 5.62 -28.41 -3.12
C GLU A 547 5.74 -27.37 -4.27
N THR A 548 5.63 -27.80 -5.52
CA THR A 548 5.62 -26.92 -6.70
C THR A 548 4.40 -26.00 -6.67
N GLN A 549 3.21 -26.53 -6.38
CA GLN A 549 1.99 -25.73 -6.28
C GLN A 549 2.10 -24.70 -5.13
N LYS A 550 2.61 -25.10 -3.97
CA LYS A 550 2.84 -24.17 -2.84
C LYS A 550 3.83 -23.07 -3.21
N ARG A 551 4.90 -23.37 -3.97
CA ARG A 551 5.87 -22.35 -4.45
C ARG A 551 5.19 -21.37 -5.40
N ARG A 552 4.44 -21.88 -6.41
CA ARG A 552 3.66 -21.04 -7.33
C ARG A 552 2.68 -20.13 -6.58
N GLN A 553 1.93 -20.70 -5.61
CA GLN A 553 1.00 -19.91 -4.79
C GLN A 553 1.71 -18.85 -3.95
N ARG A 554 2.90 -19.14 -3.40
CA ARG A 554 3.71 -18.12 -2.69
C ARG A 554 4.16 -17.00 -3.63
N THR A 555 4.55 -17.32 -4.86
CA THR A 555 4.94 -16.32 -5.87
C THR A 555 3.76 -15.45 -6.27
N ILE A 556 2.60 -16.06 -6.56
CA ILE A 556 1.36 -15.36 -6.83
C ILE A 556 0.96 -14.48 -5.65
N ASN A 557 0.97 -15.02 -4.43
CA ASN A 557 0.62 -14.24 -3.24
C ASN A 557 1.61 -13.09 -2.96
N ARG A 558 2.88 -13.20 -3.38
CA ARG A 558 3.85 -12.09 -3.30
C ARG A 558 3.59 -11.03 -4.36
N ALA A 559 3.17 -11.46 -5.55
CA ALA A 559 2.84 -10.54 -6.65
C ALA A 559 1.51 -9.79 -6.41
N ILE A 560 0.53 -10.47 -5.79
CA ILE A 560 -0.78 -9.89 -5.47
C ILE A 560 -0.77 -9.11 -4.13
N LYS A 561 0.19 -9.39 -3.24
CA LYS A 561 0.31 -8.57 -2.03
C LYS A 561 0.70 -7.16 -2.42
N ASP A 562 -0.27 -6.27 -2.29
CA ASP A 562 0.03 -4.85 -2.14
C ASP A 562 1.14 -4.70 -1.10
N PRO A 563 2.18 -3.92 -1.38
CA PRO A 563 3.17 -3.62 -0.37
C PRO A 563 2.40 -3.08 0.84
N LYS A 564 2.57 -3.70 1.98
CA LYS A 564 2.00 -3.20 3.23
C LYS A 564 2.36 -1.73 3.33
N GLY A 565 1.36 -0.90 3.57
CA GLY A 565 1.53 0.53 3.72
C GLY A 565 2.77 0.83 4.55
N ARG A 566 3.57 1.76 4.08
CA ARG A 566 4.85 2.10 4.69
C ARG A 566 4.58 2.76 6.04
N ALA A 567 5.36 2.44 7.04
CA ALA A 567 5.30 3.16 8.31
C ALA A 567 5.64 4.64 8.08
N VAL A 568 4.81 5.54 8.57
CA VAL A 568 4.98 6.98 8.41
C VAL A 568 6.12 7.45 9.30
N LEU A 569 7.16 8.05 8.71
CA LEU A 569 8.31 8.66 9.39
C LEU A 569 8.34 10.17 9.21
N GLN A 570 7.60 10.69 8.25
CA GLN A 570 7.57 12.11 7.90
C GLN A 570 6.16 12.49 7.47
N VAL A 571 5.78 13.73 7.75
CA VAL A 571 4.51 14.29 7.29
C VAL A 571 4.71 15.68 6.71
N ASP A 572 3.96 15.98 5.66
CA ASP A 572 3.92 17.30 5.06
C ASP A 572 2.72 18.05 5.63
N VAL A 573 2.97 19.20 6.21
CA VAL A 573 1.97 20.10 6.80
C VAL A 573 1.90 21.38 5.98
N PRO A 574 0.70 21.85 5.59
CA PRO A 574 0.58 23.11 4.89
C PRO A 574 0.98 24.29 5.78
N THR A 575 1.70 25.23 5.21
CA THR A 575 2.06 26.51 5.84
C THR A 575 1.53 27.68 5.01
N GLN A 576 1.58 28.90 5.53
CA GLN A 576 1.15 30.07 4.77
C GLN A 576 1.92 30.27 3.46
N THR A 577 3.19 29.82 3.41
CA THR A 577 4.09 30.00 2.27
C THR A 577 4.28 28.73 1.42
N GLY A 578 3.63 27.60 1.79
CA GLY A 578 3.79 26.34 1.07
C GLY A 578 3.58 25.10 1.94
N THR A 579 4.51 24.18 1.90
CA THR A 579 4.44 22.91 2.64
C THR A 579 5.74 22.69 3.39
N GLN A 580 5.66 22.41 4.68
CA GLN A 580 6.79 22.02 5.51
C GLN A 580 6.77 20.51 5.76
N THR A 581 7.91 19.86 5.58
CA THR A 581 8.08 18.44 5.93
C THR A 581 8.62 18.33 7.36
N LEU A 582 7.86 17.66 8.21
CA LEU A 582 8.23 17.33 9.58
C LEU A 582 8.76 15.90 9.62
N ASP A 583 9.87 15.65 10.31
CA ASP A 583 10.56 14.36 10.34
C ASP A 583 11.15 13.98 11.71
N THR A 584 10.86 14.76 12.76
CA THR A 584 11.13 14.32 14.12
C THR A 584 9.96 13.51 14.67
N GLN A 585 10.21 12.61 15.61
CA GLN A 585 9.15 11.82 16.23
C GLN A 585 8.07 12.71 16.87
N GLU A 586 8.52 13.71 17.62
CA GLU A 586 7.65 14.61 18.38
C GLU A 586 6.72 15.43 17.46
N ASP A 587 7.28 16.03 16.42
CA ASP A 587 6.52 16.84 15.46
C ASP A 587 5.52 15.99 14.68
N VAL A 588 5.97 14.83 14.19
CA VAL A 588 5.10 13.90 13.43
C VAL A 588 3.94 13.42 14.30
N GLU A 589 4.22 13.00 15.54
CA GLU A 589 3.19 12.53 16.46
C GLU A 589 2.23 13.66 16.83
N TYR A 590 2.74 14.83 17.17
CA TYR A 590 1.93 15.99 17.56
C TYR A 590 0.99 16.44 16.44
N HIS A 591 1.53 16.76 15.26
CA HIS A 591 0.72 17.30 14.17
C HIS A 591 -0.30 16.29 13.63
N VAL A 592 0.06 14.99 13.58
CA VAL A 592 -0.90 13.95 13.19
C VAL A 592 -2.00 13.81 14.23
N GLN A 593 -1.68 13.78 15.51
CA GLN A 593 -2.70 13.68 16.59
C GLN A 593 -3.62 14.88 16.58
N GLN A 594 -3.12 16.11 16.41
CA GLN A 594 -3.93 17.32 16.28
C GLN A 594 -4.89 17.26 15.08
N ASN A 595 -4.40 16.85 13.92
CA ASN A 595 -5.25 16.69 12.74
C ASN A 595 -6.35 15.64 12.95
N LEU A 596 -6.04 14.52 13.58
CA LEU A 596 -7.01 13.47 13.88
C LEU A 596 -8.01 13.93 14.94
N GLN A 597 -7.57 14.64 15.98
CA GLN A 597 -8.45 15.24 17.00
C GLN A 597 -9.48 16.18 16.35
N GLN A 598 -9.06 17.02 15.41
CA GLN A 598 -9.97 17.90 14.66
C GLN A 598 -10.99 17.11 13.86
N ARG A 599 -10.59 16.01 13.19
CA ARG A 599 -11.52 15.16 12.42
C ARG A 599 -12.59 14.56 13.31
N PHE A 600 -12.24 14.02 14.47
CA PHE A 600 -13.18 13.45 15.43
C PHE A 600 -14.02 14.53 16.17
N SER A 601 -13.75 15.79 15.95
CA SER A 601 -14.57 16.90 16.45
C SER A 601 -15.65 17.35 15.46
N LEU A 602 -15.65 16.86 14.22
CA LEU A 602 -16.61 17.26 13.18
C LEU A 602 -18.06 16.94 13.59
N GLY A 603 -18.30 15.80 14.21
CA GLY A 603 -19.62 15.39 14.69
C GLY A 603 -20.22 16.32 15.76
N LYS A 604 -19.40 17.16 16.40
CA LYS A 604 -19.87 18.17 17.37
C LYS A 604 -20.69 19.29 16.72
N ARG A 605 -20.58 19.47 15.41
CA ARG A 605 -21.36 20.48 14.66
C ARG A 605 -22.79 20.02 14.39
N ALA A 606 -23.11 18.74 14.64
CA ALA A 606 -24.47 18.23 14.45
C ALA A 606 -25.48 18.90 15.37
N PRO A 607 -26.76 19.03 14.97
CA PRO A 607 -27.82 19.61 15.76
C PRO A 607 -27.95 18.98 17.15
N PHE A 608 -27.73 17.67 17.28
CA PHE A 608 -27.78 16.91 18.55
C PHE A 608 -26.71 17.31 19.59
N ASN A 609 -25.77 18.19 19.27
CA ASN A 609 -24.77 18.66 20.24
C ASN A 609 -24.99 20.09 20.72
N ARG A 610 -26.17 20.64 20.51
CA ARG A 610 -26.50 21.99 20.92
C ARG A 610 -27.99 22.17 21.27
N GLY A 611 -28.25 23.13 22.15
CA GLY A 611 -29.61 23.53 22.51
C GLY A 611 -30.47 22.36 22.99
N GLN A 612 -31.75 22.44 22.78
CA GLN A 612 -32.74 21.50 23.29
C GLN A 612 -32.47 20.04 22.94
N LEU A 613 -31.96 19.77 21.73
CA LEU A 613 -31.63 18.39 21.35
C LEU A 613 -30.52 17.76 22.19
N LEU A 614 -29.53 18.56 22.60
CA LEU A 614 -28.50 18.07 23.53
C LEU A 614 -29.09 17.84 24.92
N ASP A 615 -29.96 18.77 25.40
CA ASP A 615 -30.57 18.65 26.69
C ASP A 615 -31.50 17.43 26.78
N ASP A 616 -32.29 17.19 25.73
CA ASP A 616 -33.25 16.09 25.67
C ASP A 616 -32.59 14.73 25.45
N PHE A 617 -31.70 14.62 24.44
CA PHE A 617 -31.13 13.33 24.03
C PHE A 617 -29.75 13.04 24.65
N GLY A 618 -29.08 14.04 25.19
CA GLY A 618 -27.73 13.92 25.72
C GLY A 618 -26.71 13.55 24.65
N THR A 619 -25.49 13.33 25.05
CA THR A 619 -24.39 12.95 24.10
C THR A 619 -24.47 11.50 23.67
N LEU A 620 -25.17 10.62 24.39
CA LEU A 620 -25.32 9.19 24.10
C LEU A 620 -26.60 8.87 23.32
N GLY A 621 -27.57 9.75 23.29
CA GLY A 621 -28.89 9.43 22.72
C GLY A 621 -29.59 8.27 23.45
N ASP A 622 -29.63 8.32 24.78
CA ASP A 622 -30.04 7.22 25.68
C ASP A 622 -30.85 7.73 26.88
N THR A 623 -31.52 8.83 26.70
CA THR A 623 -32.34 9.49 27.76
C THR A 623 -33.79 9.03 27.67
N GLU A 624 -34.63 9.53 28.60
CA GLU A 624 -36.06 9.30 28.57
C GLU A 624 -36.74 9.88 27.31
N ALA A 625 -36.21 10.96 26.75
CA ALA A 625 -36.71 11.54 25.52
C ALA A 625 -36.59 10.54 24.32
N VAL A 626 -35.62 9.64 24.32
CA VAL A 626 -35.56 8.55 23.31
C VAL A 626 -36.70 7.57 23.50
N THR A 627 -37.04 7.23 24.74
CA THR A 627 -38.20 6.37 25.04
C THR A 627 -39.49 7.01 24.55
N GLN A 628 -39.67 8.29 24.89
CA GLN A 628 -40.83 9.08 24.44
C GLN A 628 -40.93 9.20 22.94
N LEU A 629 -39.79 9.38 22.25
CA LEU A 629 -39.72 9.43 20.79
C LEU A 629 -40.30 8.16 20.18
N PHE A 630 -39.87 6.99 20.66
CA PHE A 630 -40.33 5.71 20.10
C PHE A 630 -41.71 5.26 20.61
N GLN A 631 -42.25 5.92 21.63
CA GLN A 631 -43.65 5.79 22.05
C GLN A 631 -44.61 6.77 21.34
N GLY A 632 -44.09 7.64 20.47
CA GLY A 632 -44.88 8.68 19.81
C GLY A 632 -45.35 9.81 20.71
N THR A 633 -44.79 9.94 21.93
CA THR A 633 -45.14 10.95 22.91
C THR A 633 -44.16 12.11 23.03
N TYR A 634 -43.04 12.06 22.30
CA TYR A 634 -42.06 13.13 22.26
C TYR A 634 -42.55 14.34 21.46
N ASN A 635 -42.64 15.49 22.09
CA ASN A 635 -43.01 16.73 21.41
C ASN A 635 -41.80 17.41 20.78
N LEU A 636 -41.75 17.44 19.46
CA LEU A 636 -40.69 18.12 18.71
C LEU A 636 -40.75 19.64 19.02
N HIS A 637 -39.62 20.19 19.46
CA HIS A 637 -39.52 21.61 19.73
C HIS A 637 -39.64 22.45 18.44
N PRO A 638 -40.36 23.58 18.42
CA PRO A 638 -40.60 24.38 17.21
C PRO A 638 -39.33 24.87 16.50
N ASN A 639 -38.23 25.01 17.24
CA ASN A 639 -36.95 25.54 16.72
C ASN A 639 -36.03 24.45 16.16
N ILE A 640 -36.47 23.18 16.12
CA ILE A 640 -35.69 22.13 15.47
C ILE A 640 -35.80 22.30 13.97
N ASP A 641 -34.62 22.25 13.28
CA ASP A 641 -34.60 22.31 11.82
C ASP A 641 -35.36 21.10 11.21
N GLN A 642 -35.98 21.36 10.08
CA GLN A 642 -36.89 20.42 9.45
C GLN A 642 -36.21 19.07 9.10
N ALA A 643 -34.94 19.09 8.68
CA ALA A 643 -34.22 17.84 8.31
C ALA A 643 -33.97 16.97 9.55
N THR A 644 -33.66 17.57 10.70
CA THR A 644 -33.54 16.87 11.99
C THR A 644 -34.89 16.33 12.47
N ALA A 645 -35.98 17.13 12.33
CA ALA A 645 -37.32 16.66 12.64
C ALA A 645 -37.74 15.46 11.80
N ASP A 646 -37.46 15.49 10.50
CA ASP A 646 -37.74 14.38 9.59
C ASP A 646 -36.92 13.13 9.92
N TYR A 647 -35.68 13.31 10.32
CA TYR A 647 -34.80 12.22 10.79
C TYR A 647 -35.41 11.52 12.01
N LEU A 648 -35.91 12.28 12.98
CA LEU A 648 -36.52 11.73 14.18
C LEU A 648 -37.82 10.99 13.88
N ARG A 649 -38.71 11.57 13.06
CA ARG A 649 -39.97 10.94 12.62
C ARG A 649 -39.73 9.65 11.84
N GLU A 650 -38.72 9.66 10.97
CA GLU A 650 -38.38 8.48 10.20
C GLU A 650 -37.80 7.37 11.08
N ALA A 651 -36.99 7.71 12.07
CA ALA A 651 -36.48 6.74 13.03
C ALA A 651 -37.62 6.08 13.82
N GLU A 652 -38.62 6.87 14.27
CA GLU A 652 -39.83 6.35 14.91
C GLU A 652 -40.62 5.42 13.98
N ARG A 653 -40.84 5.82 12.73
CA ARG A 653 -41.54 4.99 11.73
C ARG A 653 -40.85 3.65 11.51
N ILE A 654 -39.53 3.65 11.30
CA ILE A 654 -38.73 2.43 11.10
C ILE A 654 -38.82 1.53 12.33
N LYS A 655 -38.79 2.10 13.52
CA LYS A 655 -38.93 1.34 14.77
C LYS A 655 -40.24 0.58 14.79
N ASN A 656 -41.36 1.28 14.52
CA ASN A 656 -42.71 0.68 14.51
C ASN A 656 -42.81 -0.46 13.47
N GLU A 657 -42.23 -0.32 12.30
CA GLU A 657 -42.19 -1.38 11.29
C GLU A 657 -41.37 -2.61 11.72
N LEU A 658 -40.25 -2.38 12.40
CA LEU A 658 -39.35 -3.46 12.81
C LEU A 658 -39.75 -4.12 14.14
N ASP A 659 -40.57 -3.52 14.96
CA ASP A 659 -40.99 -4.04 16.28
C ASP A 659 -41.86 -5.31 16.17
N THR A 660 -42.29 -5.67 15.00
CA THR A 660 -42.89 -7.00 14.71
C THR A 660 -41.88 -8.15 14.83
N LEU A 661 -40.59 -7.87 14.92
CA LEU A 661 -39.49 -8.82 15.14
C LEU A 661 -38.97 -8.71 16.57
N PRO A 662 -38.48 -9.80 17.17
CA PRO A 662 -37.80 -9.74 18.46
C PRO A 662 -36.57 -8.84 18.36
N PRO A 663 -36.21 -8.12 19.44
CA PRO A 663 -35.03 -7.26 19.45
C PRO A 663 -33.74 -8.06 19.26
N THR A 664 -32.65 -7.34 19.01
CA THR A 664 -31.32 -7.94 18.88
C THR A 664 -30.86 -8.48 20.23
N THR A 665 -30.66 -9.79 20.33
CA THR A 665 -30.26 -10.42 21.60
C THR A 665 -28.90 -9.95 22.07
N THR A 666 -28.75 -9.74 23.39
CA THR A 666 -27.54 -9.25 24.05
C THR A 666 -26.45 -10.33 24.16
N GLU A 667 -26.83 -11.52 24.49
CA GLU A 667 -25.89 -12.62 24.76
C GLU A 667 -25.40 -13.29 23.46
N VAL A 668 -24.11 -13.46 23.36
CA VAL A 668 -23.46 -14.21 22.26
C VAL A 668 -23.29 -15.66 22.68
N SER A 669 -23.58 -16.61 21.78
CA SER A 669 -23.47 -18.04 22.05
C SER A 669 -22.05 -18.59 21.87
N PRO A 670 -21.73 -19.72 22.51
CA PRO A 670 -20.47 -20.43 22.28
C PRO A 670 -20.24 -20.81 20.81
N GLU A 671 -21.28 -21.17 20.06
CA GLU A 671 -21.20 -21.55 18.66
C GLU A 671 -20.82 -20.37 17.79
N GLU A 672 -21.38 -19.18 18.04
CA GLU A 672 -21.00 -17.96 17.35
C GLU A 672 -19.54 -17.58 17.63
N TYR A 673 -19.10 -17.73 18.89
CA TYR A 673 -17.71 -17.52 19.30
C TYR A 673 -16.76 -18.45 18.53
N ILE A 674 -17.00 -19.76 18.62
CA ILE A 674 -16.17 -20.78 17.97
C ILE A 674 -16.18 -20.64 16.45
N SER A 675 -17.35 -20.41 15.85
CA SER A 675 -17.49 -20.25 14.39
C SER A 675 -16.67 -19.07 13.85
N PHE A 676 -16.55 -17.99 14.59
CA PHE A 676 -15.75 -16.85 14.19
C PHE A 676 -14.26 -17.08 14.40
N TRP A 677 -13.86 -17.41 15.64
CA TRP A 677 -12.45 -17.46 16.00
C TRP A 677 -11.69 -18.62 15.35
N SER A 678 -12.34 -19.74 15.08
CA SER A 678 -11.74 -20.86 14.33
C SER A 678 -11.29 -20.45 12.93
N LYS A 679 -12.00 -19.54 12.27
CA LYS A 679 -11.72 -19.03 10.93
C LYS A 679 -10.85 -17.74 10.93
N ALA A 680 -10.68 -17.09 12.07
CA ALA A 680 -9.95 -15.83 12.18
C ALA A 680 -8.49 -15.98 11.75
N LYS A 681 -7.98 -14.95 11.05
CA LYS A 681 -6.57 -14.86 10.66
C LYS A 681 -5.75 -14.42 11.87
N GLU A 682 -4.93 -15.30 12.44
CA GLU A 682 -4.15 -15.03 13.66
C GLU A 682 -3.18 -13.85 13.56
N ASN A 683 -2.71 -13.51 12.36
CA ASN A 683 -1.80 -12.36 12.12
C ASN A 683 -2.54 -11.03 11.92
N THR A 684 -3.83 -10.96 12.15
CA THR A 684 -4.55 -9.69 12.17
C THR A 684 -4.02 -8.83 13.34
N SER A 685 -3.71 -7.58 13.04
CA SER A 685 -3.29 -6.61 14.05
C SER A 685 -4.43 -6.27 15.01
N SER A 686 -4.10 -6.02 16.25
CA SER A 686 -5.05 -5.60 17.29
C SER A 686 -4.43 -4.49 18.16
N SER A 687 -5.15 -4.07 19.18
CA SER A 687 -4.86 -2.91 19.99
C SER A 687 -3.64 -3.06 20.93
N LYS A 688 -3.57 -2.15 21.90
CA LYS A 688 -2.41 -1.91 22.79
C LYS A 688 -2.20 -3.02 23.84
N SER A 689 -3.26 -3.73 24.27
CA SER A 689 -3.18 -4.71 25.37
C SER A 689 -2.23 -5.87 25.15
N GLY A 690 -1.82 -6.10 23.89
CA GLY A 690 -1.05 -7.27 23.49
C GLY A 690 -1.90 -8.54 23.30
N ARG A 691 -3.19 -8.51 23.61
CA ARG A 691 -4.11 -9.59 23.29
C ARG A 691 -4.38 -9.60 21.79
N HIS A 692 -3.95 -10.67 21.12
CA HIS A 692 -4.06 -10.73 19.66
C HIS A 692 -4.97 -11.88 19.22
N PHE A 693 -5.36 -11.87 17.95
CA PHE A 693 -6.28 -12.86 17.36
C PHE A 693 -5.87 -14.31 17.60
N GLY A 694 -4.57 -14.61 17.75
CA GLY A 694 -4.07 -15.95 18.03
C GLY A 694 -4.50 -16.48 19.40
N HIS A 695 -4.59 -15.62 20.43
CA HIS A 695 -5.06 -16.01 21.76
C HIS A 695 -6.49 -16.53 21.69
N TYR A 696 -7.41 -15.74 21.15
CA TYR A 696 -8.83 -16.12 21.05
C TYR A 696 -9.06 -17.29 20.10
N LYS A 697 -8.24 -17.40 19.04
CA LYS A 697 -8.25 -18.57 18.16
C LYS A 697 -7.81 -19.84 18.88
N ALA A 698 -6.85 -19.78 19.79
CA ALA A 698 -6.47 -20.90 20.62
C ALA A 698 -7.58 -21.24 21.63
N ILE A 699 -8.11 -20.22 22.34
CA ILE A 699 -9.21 -20.36 23.30
C ILE A 699 -10.42 -21.03 22.63
N SER A 700 -10.76 -20.72 21.38
CA SER A 700 -11.92 -21.32 20.69
C SER A 700 -11.86 -22.84 20.53
N THR A 701 -10.74 -23.47 20.86
CA THR A 701 -10.60 -24.94 20.86
C THR A 701 -10.80 -25.58 22.23
N ASP A 702 -11.13 -24.79 23.26
CA ASP A 702 -11.22 -25.20 24.64
C ASP A 702 -12.55 -24.72 25.25
N PRO A 703 -13.55 -25.59 25.51
CA PRO A 703 -14.90 -25.19 25.95
C PRO A 703 -14.90 -24.39 27.25
N ASP A 704 -14.06 -24.75 28.22
CA ASP A 704 -14.02 -24.08 29.53
C ASP A 704 -13.52 -22.64 29.40
N LEU A 705 -12.46 -22.45 28.60
CA LEU A 705 -11.93 -21.12 28.34
C LEU A 705 -12.86 -20.26 27.45
N VAL A 706 -13.62 -20.90 26.54
CA VAL A 706 -14.68 -20.22 25.77
C VAL A 706 -15.76 -19.73 26.73
N SER A 707 -16.27 -20.60 27.60
CA SER A 707 -17.29 -20.27 28.56
C SER A 707 -16.87 -19.13 29.48
N LEU A 708 -15.66 -19.19 30.07
CA LEU A 708 -15.10 -18.16 30.92
C LEU A 708 -15.05 -16.79 30.22
N HIS A 709 -14.43 -16.73 29.05
CA HIS A 709 -14.25 -15.44 28.32
C HIS A 709 -15.60 -14.90 27.82
N LEU A 710 -16.47 -15.77 27.31
CA LEU A 710 -17.77 -15.37 26.78
C LEU A 710 -18.70 -14.86 27.90
N THR A 711 -18.70 -15.48 29.09
CA THR A 711 -19.43 -15.00 30.24
C THR A 711 -19.02 -13.59 30.62
N SER A 712 -17.72 -13.28 30.63
CA SER A 712 -17.23 -11.93 30.90
C SER A 712 -17.72 -10.90 29.87
N ILE A 713 -17.65 -11.23 28.56
CA ILE A 713 -18.10 -10.32 27.50
C ILE A 713 -19.61 -10.12 27.56
N ASN A 714 -20.40 -11.19 27.67
CA ASN A 714 -21.87 -11.10 27.77
C ASN A 714 -22.28 -10.28 28.99
N HIS A 715 -21.57 -10.42 30.10
CA HIS A 715 -21.87 -9.68 31.31
C HIS A 715 -21.61 -8.16 31.14
N ALA A 716 -20.52 -7.78 30.48
CA ALA A 716 -20.28 -6.38 30.14
C ALA A 716 -21.36 -5.83 29.19
N ALA A 717 -21.77 -6.63 28.20
CA ALA A 717 -22.79 -6.28 27.21
C ALA A 717 -24.19 -6.10 27.84
N THR A 718 -24.66 -7.05 28.65
CA THR A 718 -25.97 -7.04 29.27
C THR A 718 -26.14 -5.90 30.32
N ARG A 719 -25.02 -5.43 30.86
CA ARG A 719 -25.04 -4.27 31.79
C ARG A 719 -24.80 -2.91 31.10
N GLY A 720 -24.50 -2.90 29.81
CA GLY A 720 -24.15 -1.69 29.11
C GLY A 720 -22.85 -1.02 29.60
N ILE A 721 -21.97 -1.78 30.27
CA ILE A 721 -20.73 -1.28 30.88
C ILE A 721 -19.53 -1.94 30.18
N PRO A 722 -18.83 -1.18 29.32
CA PRO A 722 -17.69 -1.73 28.58
C PRO A 722 -16.48 -1.94 29.49
N LEU A 723 -15.63 -2.92 29.15
CA LEU A 723 -14.33 -3.09 29.76
C LEU A 723 -13.42 -1.89 29.44
N THR A 724 -12.73 -1.34 30.44
CA THR A 724 -11.88 -0.15 30.29
C THR A 724 -10.80 -0.33 29.22
N ARG A 725 -10.25 -1.54 29.11
CA ARG A 725 -9.26 -1.86 28.08
C ARG A 725 -9.79 -1.67 26.65
N TRP A 726 -11.08 -1.88 26.39
CA TRP A 726 -11.69 -1.71 25.09
C TRP A 726 -11.61 -0.27 24.58
N SER A 727 -11.54 0.71 25.49
CA SER A 727 -11.41 2.14 25.18
C SER A 727 -9.97 2.56 24.82
N ASN A 728 -9.06 1.61 24.54
CA ASN A 728 -7.72 1.91 24.08
C ASN A 728 -7.50 1.38 22.65
N GLY A 729 -7.42 2.29 21.68
CA GLY A 729 -7.19 1.98 20.28
C GLY A 729 -5.75 2.29 19.83
N VAL A 730 -5.31 1.68 18.76
CA VAL A 730 -4.06 2.03 18.08
C VAL A 730 -4.38 2.52 16.68
N THR A 731 -4.01 3.75 16.36
CA THR A 731 -4.15 4.31 15.01
C THR A 731 -2.92 4.02 14.17
N VAL A 732 -3.14 3.42 13.01
CA VAL A 732 -2.14 3.20 11.97
C VAL A 732 -2.51 4.05 10.76
N LEU A 733 -1.53 4.76 10.21
CA LEU A 733 -1.73 5.59 9.04
C LEU A 733 -1.45 4.81 7.76
N LEU A 734 -2.36 4.92 6.80
CA LEU A 734 -2.20 4.37 5.46
C LEU A 734 -2.21 5.51 4.43
N GLU A 735 -1.27 5.49 3.52
CA GLU A 735 -1.22 6.42 2.42
C GLU A 735 -2.43 6.19 1.47
N LYS A 736 -3.21 7.23 1.18
CA LYS A 736 -4.28 7.18 0.15
C LYS A 736 -3.67 7.09 -1.25
N VAL A 737 -2.52 7.74 -1.44
CA VAL A 737 -1.69 7.67 -2.65
C VAL A 737 -0.29 7.26 -2.22
N ALA A 738 0.25 6.23 -2.83
CA ALA A 738 1.55 5.68 -2.45
C ALA A 738 2.66 6.73 -2.55
N GLY A 739 3.38 6.97 -1.44
CA GLY A 739 4.46 7.96 -1.32
C GLY A 739 4.02 9.35 -0.92
N THR A 740 2.72 9.61 -0.72
CA THR A 740 2.27 10.90 -0.18
C THR A 740 2.68 11.05 1.29
N LYS A 741 3.18 12.22 1.64
CA LYS A 741 3.47 12.59 3.03
C LYS A 741 2.46 13.63 3.57
N ARG A 742 1.58 14.12 2.72
CA ARG A 742 0.56 15.10 3.10
C ARG A 742 -0.39 14.52 4.13
N ILE A 743 -0.49 15.18 5.27
CA ILE A 743 -1.22 14.70 6.45
C ILE A 743 -2.71 14.47 6.16
N GLU A 744 -3.33 15.31 5.32
CA GLU A 744 -4.73 15.19 4.91
C GLU A 744 -4.98 14.02 3.93
N LYS A 745 -3.93 13.52 3.28
CA LYS A 745 -3.97 12.35 2.38
C LYS A 745 -3.61 11.04 3.08
N LEU A 746 -3.46 11.06 4.40
CA LEU A 746 -3.29 9.86 5.22
C LEU A 746 -4.65 9.38 5.74
N ARG A 747 -4.91 8.07 5.57
CA ARG A 747 -6.10 7.41 6.11
C ARG A 747 -5.76 6.82 7.47
N ALA A 748 -6.47 7.25 8.51
CA ALA A 748 -6.33 6.70 9.85
C ALA A 748 -7.15 5.42 9.99
N ILE A 749 -6.49 4.30 10.28
CA ILE A 749 -7.15 3.02 10.58
C ILE A 749 -6.97 2.74 12.06
N CYS A 750 -8.07 2.66 12.78
CA CYS A 750 -8.06 2.38 14.20
C CYS A 750 -8.13 0.87 14.48
N LEU A 751 -7.12 0.35 15.14
CA LEU A 751 -7.06 -1.03 15.59
C LEU A 751 -7.64 -1.10 16.99
N LEU A 752 -8.84 -1.65 17.11
CA LEU A 752 -9.53 -1.89 18.38
C LEU A 752 -9.08 -3.21 19.00
N GLU A 753 -9.43 -3.44 20.27
CA GLU A 753 -9.26 -4.73 20.93
C GLU A 753 -9.91 -5.85 20.11
N ALA A 754 -9.25 -6.98 20.01
CA ALA A 754 -9.65 -8.04 19.10
C ALA A 754 -11.03 -8.62 19.45
N ASP A 755 -11.29 -8.84 20.74
CA ASP A 755 -12.56 -9.35 21.25
C ASP A 755 -13.68 -8.32 21.15
N PHE A 756 -13.40 -7.05 21.46
CA PHE A 756 -14.37 -5.98 21.26
C PHE A 756 -14.76 -5.84 19.78
N ASN A 757 -13.80 -5.79 18.89
CA ASN A 757 -14.04 -5.69 17.45
C ASN A 757 -14.79 -6.91 16.89
N TRP A 758 -14.58 -8.10 17.45
CA TRP A 758 -15.37 -9.29 17.16
C TRP A 758 -16.80 -9.15 17.62
N TRP A 759 -17.01 -8.73 18.90
CA TRP A 759 -18.33 -8.52 19.48
C TRP A 759 -19.16 -7.52 18.67
N LEU A 760 -18.56 -6.40 18.28
CA LEU A 760 -19.15 -5.41 17.39
C LEU A 760 -19.62 -6.00 16.07
N LYS A 761 -18.85 -6.91 15.48
CA LYS A 761 -19.25 -7.61 14.25
C LYS A 761 -20.43 -8.54 14.44
N VAL A 762 -20.50 -9.23 15.55
CA VAL A 762 -21.63 -10.13 15.87
C VAL A 762 -22.91 -9.32 16.06
N ILE A 763 -22.88 -8.32 16.90
CA ILE A 763 -24.08 -7.55 17.25
C ILE A 763 -24.55 -6.71 16.05
N PHE A 764 -23.71 -5.83 15.54
CA PHE A 764 -24.13 -4.84 14.53
C PHE A 764 -24.05 -5.37 13.09
N ALA A 765 -22.91 -5.92 12.68
CA ALA A 765 -22.72 -6.34 11.28
C ALA A 765 -23.42 -7.67 10.92
N ARG A 766 -23.84 -8.48 11.89
CA ARG A 766 -24.58 -9.71 11.64
C ARG A 766 -26.02 -9.64 12.11
N ARG A 767 -26.28 -9.50 13.41
CA ARG A 767 -27.64 -9.58 13.97
C ARG A 767 -28.50 -8.40 13.58
N MET A 768 -28.06 -7.16 13.82
CA MET A 768 -28.80 -5.98 13.38
C MET A 768 -29.02 -5.96 11.87
N MET A 769 -27.97 -6.21 11.09
CA MET A 769 -28.09 -6.24 9.63
C MET A 769 -28.98 -7.38 9.12
N TYR A 770 -29.01 -8.52 9.81
CA TYR A 770 -29.96 -9.59 9.50
C TYR A 770 -31.41 -9.14 9.74
N ARG A 771 -31.69 -8.53 10.89
CA ARG A 771 -33.01 -7.98 11.24
C ARG A 771 -33.49 -6.95 10.21
N MET A 772 -32.65 -5.98 9.87
CA MET A 772 -32.95 -4.98 8.83
C MET A 772 -33.27 -5.64 7.47
N LYS A 773 -32.48 -6.63 7.07
CA LYS A 773 -32.70 -7.31 5.79
C LYS A 773 -33.94 -8.17 5.75
N SER A 774 -34.29 -8.85 6.83
CA SER A 774 -35.46 -9.76 6.89
C SER A 774 -36.78 -9.03 6.72
N LYS A 775 -36.84 -7.73 6.97
CA LYS A 775 -37.99 -6.86 6.75
C LYS A 775 -37.85 -5.91 5.56
N GLY A 776 -36.81 -6.04 4.78
CA GLY A 776 -36.57 -5.14 3.66
C GLY A 776 -36.24 -3.70 4.03
N ALA A 777 -35.89 -3.44 5.32
CA ALA A 777 -35.59 -2.09 5.81
C ALA A 777 -34.28 -1.51 5.23
N VAL A 778 -33.42 -2.33 4.62
CA VAL A 778 -32.22 -1.83 3.94
C VAL A 778 -32.61 -1.28 2.58
N PRO A 779 -32.50 0.03 2.32
CA PRO A 779 -32.86 0.64 1.05
C PRO A 779 -32.16 0.01 -0.15
N LEU A 780 -32.81 0.02 -1.31
CA LEU A 780 -32.22 -0.50 -2.55
C LEU A 780 -30.97 0.27 -2.95
N GLU A 781 -30.92 1.53 -2.59
CA GLU A 781 -29.84 2.48 -2.86
C GLU A 781 -28.53 2.16 -2.12
N GLN A 782 -28.61 1.40 -1.03
CA GLN A 782 -27.44 0.99 -0.26
C GLN A 782 -26.56 0.00 -1.04
N GLY A 783 -25.49 0.49 -1.67
CA GLY A 783 -24.53 -0.34 -2.42
C GLY A 783 -23.47 -1.02 -1.57
N ALA A 784 -23.20 -0.50 -0.37
CA ALA A 784 -22.10 -0.95 0.51
C ALA A 784 -22.49 -2.11 1.44
N VAL A 785 -23.58 -2.82 1.21
CA VAL A 785 -24.03 -3.95 2.03
C VAL A 785 -23.68 -5.30 1.40
N LYS A 786 -23.47 -6.31 2.25
CA LYS A 786 -23.17 -7.67 1.78
C LYS A 786 -24.23 -8.19 0.81
N GLY A 787 -23.81 -8.61 -0.36
CA GLY A 787 -24.68 -9.12 -1.43
C GLY A 787 -25.00 -8.08 -2.51
N LYS A 788 -24.58 -6.84 -2.33
CA LYS A 788 -24.64 -5.77 -3.34
C LYS A 788 -23.22 -5.34 -3.75
N THR A 789 -23.10 -4.72 -4.91
CA THR A 789 -21.83 -4.23 -5.47
C THR A 789 -22.03 -2.81 -6.00
N THR A 790 -20.96 -2.08 -6.20
CA THR A 790 -20.98 -0.77 -6.88
C THR A 790 -21.62 -0.86 -8.27
N THR A 791 -21.52 -2.02 -8.93
CA THR A 791 -22.20 -2.27 -10.21
C THR A 791 -23.72 -2.15 -10.10
N ASN A 792 -24.32 -2.61 -8.98
CA ASN A 792 -25.77 -2.46 -8.77
C ASN A 792 -26.16 -0.98 -8.71
N THR A 793 -25.41 -0.18 -7.95
CA THR A 793 -25.65 1.27 -7.83
C THR A 793 -25.46 1.98 -9.18
N THR A 794 -24.41 1.61 -9.91
CA THR A 794 -24.14 2.15 -11.26
C THR A 794 -25.25 1.78 -12.24
N LEU A 795 -25.78 0.56 -12.16
CA LEU A 795 -26.90 0.11 -13.01
C LEU A 795 -28.17 0.92 -12.73
N ILE A 796 -28.53 1.10 -11.46
CA ILE A 796 -29.71 1.91 -11.08
C ILE A 796 -29.56 3.34 -11.64
N LYS A 797 -28.40 3.94 -11.46
CA LYS A 797 -28.12 5.26 -12.03
C LYS A 797 -28.28 5.28 -13.56
N GLN A 798 -27.75 4.27 -14.26
CA GLN A 798 -27.84 4.19 -15.72
C GLN A 798 -29.30 4.02 -16.18
N LEU A 799 -30.05 3.14 -15.52
CA LEU A 799 -31.47 2.92 -15.84
C LEU A 799 -32.28 4.21 -15.69
N TYR A 800 -31.98 5.03 -14.66
CA TYR A 800 -32.64 6.31 -14.47
C TYR A 800 -32.35 7.27 -15.62
N PHE A 801 -31.07 7.40 -16.04
CA PHE A 801 -30.73 8.25 -17.19
C PHE A 801 -31.33 7.73 -18.50
N ASP A 802 -31.37 6.42 -18.70
CA ASP A 802 -31.99 5.82 -19.90
C ASP A 802 -33.49 6.07 -19.92
N GLN A 803 -34.17 5.95 -18.77
CA GLN A 803 -35.59 6.31 -18.65
C GLN A 803 -35.84 7.79 -18.96
N ALA A 804 -35.08 8.69 -18.36
CA ALA A 804 -35.23 10.13 -18.60
C ALA A 804 -35.02 10.47 -20.09
N ASN A 805 -34.03 9.84 -20.73
CA ASN A 805 -33.80 10.02 -22.18
C ASN A 805 -34.98 9.50 -23.02
N ILE A 806 -35.59 8.34 -22.68
CA ILE A 806 -36.74 7.78 -23.39
C ILE A 806 -37.97 8.66 -23.23
N LEU A 807 -38.18 9.19 -22.03
CA LEU A 807 -39.34 10.03 -21.71
C LEU A 807 -39.13 11.51 -22.09
N HIS A 808 -37.95 11.90 -22.57
CA HIS A 808 -37.56 13.28 -22.84
C HIS A 808 -37.71 14.21 -21.64
N GLU A 809 -37.41 13.68 -20.44
CA GLU A 809 -37.45 14.42 -19.18
C GLU A 809 -36.07 14.98 -18.79
N ASP A 810 -36.08 16.17 -18.25
CA ASP A 810 -34.88 16.75 -17.65
C ASP A 810 -34.51 15.99 -16.37
N CYS A 811 -33.25 15.62 -16.24
CA CYS A 811 -32.77 14.95 -15.04
C CYS A 811 -31.45 15.54 -14.54
N ALA A 812 -31.26 15.52 -13.23
CA ALA A 812 -30.04 15.97 -12.58
C ALA A 812 -29.57 14.97 -11.52
N LEU A 813 -28.25 14.78 -11.44
CA LEU A 813 -27.62 13.96 -10.41
C LEU A 813 -26.64 14.82 -9.61
N ALA A 814 -26.92 15.01 -8.34
CA ALA A 814 -25.95 15.59 -7.42
C ALA A 814 -25.04 14.48 -6.84
N SER A 815 -23.74 14.60 -7.05
CA SER A 815 -22.74 13.69 -6.46
C SER A 815 -22.06 14.38 -5.28
N THR A 816 -22.23 13.82 -4.09
CA THR A 816 -21.59 14.32 -2.86
C THR A 816 -20.69 13.26 -2.25
N ASP A 817 -19.52 13.68 -1.75
CA ASP A 817 -18.62 12.81 -0.98
C ASP A 817 -18.59 13.31 0.48
N ALA A 818 -19.00 12.46 1.40
CA ALA A 818 -18.99 12.78 2.83
C ALA A 818 -17.52 12.76 3.35
N ALA A 819 -16.96 13.95 3.52
CA ALA A 819 -15.60 14.10 4.05
C ALA A 819 -15.48 13.49 5.45
N ASN A 820 -14.55 12.52 5.59
CA ASN A 820 -14.32 11.82 6.86
C ASN A 820 -15.60 11.19 7.45
N CYS A 821 -16.40 10.56 6.61
CA CYS A 821 -17.75 10.07 6.93
C CYS A 821 -17.87 9.43 8.34
N TYR A 822 -17.08 8.37 8.61
CA TYR A 822 -17.15 7.71 9.92
C TYR A 822 -16.71 8.59 11.09
N ASP A 823 -15.77 9.51 10.87
CA ASP A 823 -15.21 10.37 11.91
C ASP A 823 -16.17 11.52 12.26
N ALA A 824 -17.15 11.81 11.39
CA ALA A 824 -18.11 12.90 11.55
C ALA A 824 -19.49 12.48 12.11
N VAL A 825 -19.75 11.18 12.28
CA VAL A 825 -21.05 10.71 12.79
C VAL A 825 -21.26 11.13 14.23
N ASN A 826 -22.39 11.79 14.51
CA ASN A 826 -22.81 12.12 15.86
C ASN A 826 -23.32 10.89 16.62
N HIS A 827 -22.96 10.72 17.88
CA HIS A 827 -23.30 9.52 18.65
C HIS A 827 -24.78 9.47 19.04
N ALA A 828 -25.41 10.58 19.37
CA ALA A 828 -26.84 10.61 19.70
C ALA A 828 -27.69 10.25 18.46
N ALA A 829 -27.38 10.81 17.31
CA ALA A 829 -28.05 10.44 16.06
C ALA A 829 -27.84 8.94 15.73
N ALA A 830 -26.62 8.43 15.89
CA ALA A 830 -26.33 7.01 15.68
C ALA A 830 -27.11 6.12 16.68
N SER A 831 -27.20 6.54 17.95
CA SER A 831 -27.97 5.83 18.97
C SER A 831 -29.45 5.72 18.59
N ILE A 832 -30.07 6.82 18.19
CA ILE A 832 -31.46 6.86 17.74
C ILE A 832 -31.68 5.91 16.56
N ALA A 833 -30.80 5.94 15.56
CA ALA A 833 -30.87 5.00 14.44
C ALA A 833 -30.74 3.53 14.88
N LEU A 834 -29.86 3.24 15.84
CA LEU A 834 -29.66 1.87 16.35
C LEU A 834 -30.90 1.40 17.13
N HIS A 835 -31.49 2.24 17.95
CA HIS A 835 -32.77 1.96 18.61
C HIS A 835 -33.88 1.70 17.60
N ALA A 836 -33.97 2.51 16.53
CA ALA A 836 -34.92 2.29 15.45
C ALA A 836 -34.73 0.93 14.78
N MET A 837 -33.51 0.45 14.63
CA MET A 837 -33.19 -0.88 14.09
C MET A 837 -33.42 -2.02 15.09
N GLY A 838 -33.91 -1.73 16.30
CA GLY A 838 -34.24 -2.72 17.35
C GLY A 838 -33.02 -3.31 18.03
N VAL A 839 -31.92 -2.55 18.14
CA VAL A 839 -30.80 -2.92 18.98
C VAL A 839 -31.13 -2.60 20.43
N GLU A 840 -30.88 -3.56 21.33
CA GLU A 840 -31.12 -3.41 22.75
C GLU A 840 -30.32 -2.23 23.33
N ARG A 841 -30.91 -1.51 24.30
CA ARG A 841 -30.35 -0.30 24.92
C ARG A 841 -28.97 -0.55 25.53
N GLU A 842 -28.80 -1.66 26.23
CA GLU A 842 -27.54 -2.03 26.89
C GLU A 842 -26.40 -2.25 25.87
N LEU A 843 -26.71 -2.82 24.71
CA LEU A 843 -25.74 -3.02 23.64
C LEU A 843 -25.28 -1.68 23.07
N ILE A 844 -26.20 -0.75 22.86
CA ILE A 844 -25.92 0.62 22.40
C ILE A 844 -25.06 1.35 23.44
N GLN A 845 -25.44 1.28 24.71
CA GLN A 845 -24.70 1.88 25.83
C GLN A 845 -23.28 1.32 25.90
N CYS A 846 -23.11 0.00 25.87
CA CYS A 846 -21.81 -0.66 25.92
C CYS A 846 -20.91 -0.19 24.77
N TYR A 847 -21.44 -0.11 23.57
CA TYR A 847 -20.71 0.37 22.39
C TYR A 847 -20.36 1.86 22.49
N LEU A 848 -21.36 2.73 22.67
CA LEU A 848 -21.16 4.19 22.62
C LEU A 848 -20.35 4.70 23.81
N ARG A 849 -20.57 4.19 25.03
CA ARG A 849 -19.73 4.51 26.19
C ARG A 849 -18.27 4.14 25.98
N CYS A 850 -18.03 3.02 25.28
CA CYS A 850 -16.68 2.60 24.95
C CYS A 850 -16.01 3.61 23.98
N ILE A 851 -16.67 3.95 22.87
CA ILE A 851 -16.07 4.85 21.87
C ILE A 851 -15.99 6.30 22.35
N GLN A 852 -16.92 6.75 23.20
CA GLN A 852 -16.86 8.08 23.83
C GLN A 852 -15.72 8.24 24.84
N ARG A 853 -15.17 7.16 25.36
CA ARG A 853 -14.01 7.13 26.25
C ARG A 853 -12.73 6.72 25.55
N MET A 854 -12.77 6.59 24.22
CA MET A 854 -11.65 6.05 23.45
C MET A 854 -10.42 6.96 23.48
N ARG A 855 -9.27 6.36 23.78
CA ARG A 855 -7.93 6.94 23.67
C ARG A 855 -7.18 6.24 22.53
N TYR A 856 -6.75 6.98 21.55
CA TYR A 856 -6.06 6.47 20.39
C TYR A 856 -4.56 6.75 20.47
N TYR A 857 -3.75 5.69 20.44
CA TYR A 857 -2.30 5.77 20.42
C TYR A 857 -1.80 5.66 18.98
N LEU A 858 -1.05 6.66 18.54
CA LEU A 858 -0.55 6.68 17.18
C LEU A 858 0.61 5.69 17.01
N ARG A 859 0.59 4.90 15.96
CA ARG A 859 1.72 4.05 15.53
C ARG A 859 2.33 4.61 14.28
N THR A 860 3.56 5.06 14.38
CA THR A 860 4.39 5.59 13.30
C THR A 860 5.55 4.64 12.99
N GLY A 861 6.49 5.07 12.14
CA GLY A 861 7.77 4.39 11.93
C GLY A 861 8.68 4.45 13.15
N TYR A 862 8.49 5.41 14.05
CA TYR A 862 9.22 5.55 15.31
C TYR A 862 8.73 4.57 16.39
N GLY A 863 7.55 3.99 16.23
CA GLY A 863 6.96 3.06 17.19
C GLY A 863 5.54 3.43 17.58
N LEU A 864 5.15 3.03 18.78
CA LEU A 864 3.88 3.39 19.37
C LEU A 864 4.08 4.64 20.23
N ALA A 865 3.33 5.72 19.93
CA ALA A 865 3.39 6.95 20.68
C ALA A 865 3.03 6.73 22.18
N THR A 866 3.68 7.46 23.06
CA THR A 866 3.39 7.47 24.48
C THR A 866 2.16 8.31 24.81
N THR A 867 1.92 9.35 24.00
CA THR A 867 0.75 10.22 24.08
C THR A 867 -0.43 9.63 23.30
N SER A 868 -1.63 10.06 23.63
CA SER A 868 -2.86 9.66 22.96
C SER A 868 -3.69 10.89 22.60
N TYR A 869 -4.46 10.77 21.53
CA TYR A 869 -5.55 11.69 21.22
C TYR A 869 -6.89 10.97 21.42
N GLY A 870 -7.98 11.71 21.41
CA GLY A 870 -9.32 11.18 21.64
C GLY A 870 -10.06 11.95 22.69
N SER A 871 -10.95 11.29 23.42
CA SER A 871 -11.77 11.93 24.44
C SER A 871 -10.95 12.29 25.69
N SER A 872 -11.23 13.46 26.23
CA SER A 872 -10.73 13.95 27.53
C SER A 872 -11.90 14.12 28.51
N GLN A 873 -11.62 14.55 29.74
CA GLN A 873 -12.65 14.85 30.72
C GLN A 873 -13.63 15.92 30.24
N ASP A 874 -13.13 16.92 29.50
CA ASP A 874 -13.88 18.10 29.05
C ASP A 874 -14.39 18.00 27.63
N SER A 875 -14.04 16.96 26.89
CA SER A 875 -14.31 16.89 25.43
C SER A 875 -14.45 15.47 24.95
N ILE A 876 -15.67 15.10 24.53
CA ILE A 876 -15.96 13.82 23.90
C ILE A 876 -15.63 13.89 22.43
N CYS A 877 -14.86 12.91 21.92
CA CYS A 877 -14.70 12.70 20.49
C CYS A 877 -15.94 12.01 19.91
N MET A 878 -16.41 12.51 18.77
CA MET A 878 -17.48 11.91 18.00
C MET A 878 -16.93 10.95 16.95
N GLY A 879 -17.82 10.26 16.24
CA GLY A 879 -17.46 9.36 15.15
C GLY A 879 -17.42 7.88 15.53
N LEU A 880 -17.47 7.04 14.47
CA LEU A 880 -17.63 5.59 14.63
C LEU A 880 -16.30 4.83 14.50
N THR A 881 -15.19 5.49 14.33
CA THR A 881 -13.85 4.94 14.09
C THR A 881 -13.70 4.08 12.84
N GLN A 882 -12.83 4.49 11.92
CA GLN A 882 -12.48 3.70 10.74
C GLN A 882 -11.62 2.47 11.14
N GLY A 883 -12.15 1.27 10.95
CA GLY A 883 -11.54 0.00 11.37
C GLY A 883 -12.34 -0.77 12.41
N SER A 884 -13.37 -0.16 12.97
CA SER A 884 -14.36 -0.84 13.81
C SER A 884 -15.22 -1.82 13.02
N GLY A 885 -15.54 -2.95 13.64
CA GLY A 885 -16.45 -3.95 13.09
C GLY A 885 -17.90 -3.50 13.01
N ALA A 886 -18.29 -2.46 13.76
CA ALA A 886 -19.63 -1.89 13.76
C ALA A 886 -19.81 -0.77 12.72
N SER A 887 -18.76 0.03 12.44
CA SER A 887 -18.89 1.30 11.71
C SER A 887 -19.65 1.21 10.38
N PRO A 888 -19.39 0.23 9.49
CA PRO A 888 -20.17 0.09 8.26
C PRO A 888 -21.66 -0.19 8.51
N ALA A 889 -21.97 -1.00 9.51
CA ALA A 889 -23.36 -1.37 9.81
C ALA A 889 -24.11 -0.22 10.50
N VAL A 890 -23.45 0.50 11.42
CA VAL A 890 -24.01 1.69 12.08
C VAL A 890 -24.24 2.81 11.06
N TRP A 891 -23.28 3.00 10.13
CA TRP A 891 -23.49 3.93 9.03
C TRP A 891 -24.67 3.53 8.13
N THR A 892 -24.83 2.23 7.87
CA THR A 892 -26.02 1.73 7.14
C THR A 892 -27.31 2.05 7.89
N ALA A 893 -27.35 1.92 9.21
CA ALA A 893 -28.51 2.28 10.01
C ALA A 893 -28.82 3.80 9.92
N VAL A 894 -27.80 4.64 10.15
CA VAL A 894 -27.96 6.11 10.07
C VAL A 894 -28.38 6.56 8.68
N SER A 895 -27.71 6.07 7.63
CA SER A 895 -28.06 6.44 6.25
C SER A 895 -29.40 5.87 5.79
N THR A 896 -29.87 4.76 6.35
CA THR A 896 -31.23 4.25 6.11
C THR A 896 -32.27 5.24 6.60
N VAL A 897 -32.11 5.79 7.81
CA VAL A 897 -33.00 6.83 8.34
C VAL A 897 -32.97 8.10 7.47
N ILE A 898 -31.77 8.53 7.05
CA ILE A 898 -31.61 9.70 6.16
C ILE A 898 -32.33 9.48 4.81
N ILE A 899 -32.12 8.33 4.17
CA ILE A 899 -32.76 8.02 2.87
C ILE A 899 -34.27 7.95 3.04
N GLY A 900 -34.76 7.31 4.10
CA GLY A 900 -36.19 7.24 4.38
C GLY A 900 -36.81 8.63 4.58
N ALA A 901 -36.16 9.52 5.33
CA ALA A 901 -36.59 10.89 5.53
C ALA A 901 -36.66 11.69 4.19
N TYR A 902 -35.69 11.50 3.29
CA TYR A 902 -35.73 12.07 1.95
C TYR A 902 -36.96 11.57 1.13
N LYS A 903 -37.21 10.25 1.15
CA LYS A 903 -38.32 9.63 0.44
C LYS A 903 -39.67 10.15 0.94
N HIS A 904 -39.86 10.27 2.27
CA HIS A 904 -41.10 10.80 2.84
C HIS A 904 -41.37 12.27 2.51
N ARG A 905 -40.33 13.02 2.17
CA ARG A 905 -40.48 14.39 1.64
C ARG A 905 -40.79 14.45 0.13
N GLY A 906 -40.93 13.31 -0.50
CA GLY A 906 -41.13 13.24 -1.95
C GLY A 906 -39.89 13.49 -2.79
N PHE A 907 -38.71 13.53 -2.16
CA PHE A 907 -37.46 13.65 -2.93
C PHE A 907 -37.08 12.34 -3.57
N GLY A 908 -36.42 12.42 -4.72
CA GLY A 908 -35.92 11.29 -5.50
C GLY A 908 -36.56 11.22 -6.87
N ALA A 909 -36.11 10.24 -7.64
CA ALA A 909 -36.60 9.91 -8.95
C ALA A 909 -37.36 8.59 -8.94
N GLN A 910 -38.39 8.44 -9.76
CA GLN A 910 -39.10 7.19 -9.90
C GLN A 910 -38.63 6.42 -11.13
N LEU A 911 -38.21 5.16 -10.92
CA LEU A 911 -37.98 4.20 -11.98
C LEU A 911 -39.29 3.43 -12.20
N VAL A 912 -39.88 3.52 -13.41
CA VAL A 912 -41.11 2.85 -13.78
C VAL A 912 -40.80 1.65 -14.67
N GLY A 913 -41.38 0.48 -14.34
CA GLY A 913 -41.27 -0.70 -15.18
C GLY A 913 -42.18 -0.58 -16.40
N GLY A 914 -41.67 -0.84 -17.62
CA GLY A 914 -42.44 -0.68 -18.87
C GLY A 914 -43.70 -1.55 -19.04
N TRP A 915 -43.88 -2.57 -18.21
CA TRP A 915 -45.00 -3.54 -18.28
C TRP A 915 -45.78 -3.68 -16.97
N SER A 916 -45.37 -2.98 -15.90
CA SER A 916 -46.07 -2.99 -14.62
C SER A 916 -46.32 -1.56 -14.15
N GLU A 917 -47.38 -1.35 -13.39
CA GLU A 917 -47.61 -0.09 -12.68
C GLU A 917 -46.67 0.09 -11.49
N GLU A 918 -45.76 -0.84 -11.26
CA GLU A 918 -44.78 -0.77 -10.16
C GLU A 918 -43.71 0.30 -10.44
N SER A 919 -43.57 1.21 -9.55
CA SER A 919 -42.51 2.20 -9.55
C SER A 919 -41.58 2.04 -8.36
N ILE A 920 -40.29 2.33 -8.54
CA ILE A 920 -39.30 2.31 -7.49
C ILE A 920 -38.82 3.74 -7.29
N ASN A 921 -39.00 4.29 -6.10
CA ASN A 921 -38.47 5.60 -5.74
C ASN A 921 -36.99 5.48 -5.34
N ILE A 922 -36.12 6.23 -6.01
CA ILE A 922 -34.68 6.33 -5.77
C ILE A 922 -34.37 7.73 -5.25
N ALA A 923 -34.22 7.88 -3.94
CA ALA A 923 -33.92 9.19 -3.32
C ALA A 923 -32.42 9.51 -3.30
N ALA A 924 -31.57 8.48 -3.10
CA ALA A 924 -30.12 8.65 -3.05
C ALA A 924 -29.41 7.32 -3.38
N LEU A 925 -28.26 7.37 -3.98
CA LEU A 925 -27.41 6.20 -4.24
C LEU A 925 -26.19 6.25 -3.32
N LEU A 926 -26.03 5.25 -2.42
CA LEU A 926 -24.97 5.19 -1.42
C LEU A 926 -24.05 3.98 -1.60
#